data_fb407b50c4cd550aead81da6b87d6753
#
_entry.id   fb407b50c4cd550aead81da6b87d6753
#
_cell.length_a   1.000
_cell.length_b   1.000
_cell.length_c   1.000
_cell.angle_alpha   90.00
_cell.angle_beta   90.00
_cell.angle_gamma   90.00
#
_symmetry.space_group_name_H-M   'P 1'
#
loop_
_entity.id
_entity.type
_entity.pdbx_description
1 polymer ?
#
loop_
_entity_poly.entity_id
_entity_poly.type
_entity_poly.pdbx_seq_one_letter_code
_entity_poly.pdbx_strand_id
1 'polypeptide(L)'
;MKLRRKAPSLIQPGNSEQLQDRFVKPRTSRKRKHETIEACSEIHGAIESDKRPCLDGMWVSLVANASSEQLKNYITCSKKTRKVLPSVVNKAVAEFEGSTDNSVRSVEVLYCKGLISKEKYKSVRQSLCMKSNGNSAHRSSIKVSGVRVPKILTYEKVISFLKSVEIGTVLDMKSEFCGSLGEDEQVEGAFRQLEEFLLELANLYIHVDKVLSEDGSPFLHHFNEAPYNFKVAIGADGALFGKDDEATAWLLSFINVGERIASQNENFLLAGANCSESHVVMKLYAKKLVSDIAYVESKKYTVAGYPVQFKFKLVPSDMKWLATFAGELSNAAHYFSTFANVHEANKDTVSGSIGESEECTWQPWKYNDRLSAASRVKAKQNELDATHLAPSTKRSKLTQFIKGQKSRQECEPIIGHLVDFAVAEPLHNSNNAWQYIHCLLLEEAISRSDIPVAGCDVSTLPNESPLKKFMLSVKNEVGASRLYKKLNKWLKEGRKKKFEYRFTGKETKCFCHKFMFLIDSLSRENDTGPELLRLVSIAFAALQLRDAVSKFSRVETDEAICQELEVHCQLFFNTCSLLLKSVNPTVWTVGYAIPFHNKALFKEFGLGLGINRMQGREAKHVTLSSFARHATLTTRWRLVMRHEYISSIWLRKTDPFHFRYVKCKDKYTPKEAHLPGFCYCGFEMGENQAKCVYCSSSLYKAVYRSAHNAELDKEICNMLSVFF
;
A
#
# COMPACT_ATOMS: atom_id res chain seq x y z
N MET A 1 -13.79 19.70 -0.56
CA MET A 1 -14.73 20.22 -1.54
C MET A 1 -16.01 19.39 -1.44
N LYS A 2 -17.12 20.00 -1.00
CA LYS A 2 -18.42 19.31 -0.96
C LYS A 2 -18.99 19.35 -2.37
N LEU A 3 -19.07 18.21 -3.03
CA LEU A 3 -19.81 18.07 -4.29
C LEU A 3 -21.30 18.31 -4.00
N ARG A 4 -21.81 19.45 -4.40
CA ARG A 4 -23.24 19.71 -4.48
C ARG A 4 -23.77 18.83 -5.64
N ARG A 5 -24.49 17.77 -5.31
CA ARG A 5 -25.30 17.04 -6.30
C ARG A 5 -26.32 18.03 -6.85
N LYS A 6 -26.29 18.32 -8.16
CA LYS A 6 -27.41 18.94 -8.86
C LYS A 6 -28.54 17.91 -8.87
N ALA A 7 -29.67 18.24 -8.26
CA ALA A 7 -30.87 17.46 -8.42
C ALA A 7 -31.31 17.48 -9.90
N PRO A 8 -31.78 16.37 -10.48
CA PRO A 8 -32.28 16.37 -11.84
C PRO A 8 -33.44 17.37 -11.96
N SER A 9 -33.44 18.17 -13.01
CA SER A 9 -34.43 19.18 -13.29
C SER A 9 -35.76 18.55 -13.78
N LEU A 10 -36.53 18.01 -12.85
CA LEU A 10 -37.88 17.46 -13.12
C LEU A 10 -38.99 18.49 -12.95
N ILE A 11 -38.68 19.77 -12.74
CA ILE A 11 -39.66 20.83 -12.46
C ILE A 11 -39.77 21.73 -13.69
N GLN A 12 -40.96 21.94 -14.17
CA GLN A 12 -41.19 22.94 -15.23
C GLN A 12 -40.75 24.33 -14.73
N PRO A 13 -39.97 25.07 -15.51
CA PRO A 13 -39.23 26.26 -15.05
C PRO A 13 -40.11 27.36 -14.41
N GLY A 14 -41.33 27.52 -14.84
CA GLY A 14 -42.22 28.62 -14.35
C GLY A 14 -42.70 28.46 -12.91
N ASN A 15 -42.94 27.25 -12.43
CA ASN A 15 -43.46 27.05 -11.07
C ASN A 15 -42.34 26.94 -10.00
N SER A 16 -41.11 26.57 -10.40
CA SER A 16 -39.98 26.48 -9.48
C SER A 16 -39.40 27.84 -9.13
N GLU A 17 -39.38 28.78 -10.07
CA GLU A 17 -38.86 30.13 -9.83
C GLU A 17 -39.71 30.93 -8.85
N GLN A 18 -41.02 30.82 -8.93
CA GLN A 18 -41.89 31.49 -7.98
C GLN A 18 -41.76 30.98 -6.54
N LEU A 19 -41.53 29.65 -6.37
CA LEU A 19 -41.28 29.07 -5.05
C LEU A 19 -39.89 29.40 -4.53
N GLN A 20 -38.83 29.37 -5.42
CA GLN A 20 -37.50 29.74 -5.05
C GLN A 20 -37.38 31.19 -4.59
N ASP A 21 -38.04 32.12 -5.29
CA ASP A 21 -38.05 33.53 -4.92
C ASP A 21 -38.66 33.80 -3.55
N ARG A 22 -39.65 33.00 -3.12
CA ARG A 22 -40.26 33.14 -1.81
C ARG A 22 -39.36 32.68 -0.65
N PHE A 23 -38.45 31.77 -0.89
CA PHE A 23 -37.58 31.19 0.16
C PHE A 23 -36.15 31.75 0.18
N VAL A 24 -35.70 32.34 -0.89
CA VAL A 24 -34.29 32.81 -1.02
C VAL A 24 -34.10 34.28 -0.64
N LYS A 25 -35.14 35.13 -0.74
CA LYS A 25 -35.02 36.56 -0.40
C LYS A 25 -34.93 36.81 1.10
N PRO A 26 -34.01 37.65 1.57
CA PRO A 26 -33.89 37.98 2.99
C PRO A 26 -35.12 38.78 3.45
N ARG A 27 -35.90 38.21 4.35
CA ARG A 27 -37.14 38.79 4.88
C ARG A 27 -37.23 38.67 6.40
N THR A 28 -38.07 39.48 7.05
CA THR A 28 -38.26 39.40 8.49
C THR A 28 -38.93 38.06 8.91
N SER A 29 -38.61 37.58 10.10
CA SER A 29 -39.08 36.28 10.60
C SER A 29 -40.58 36.03 10.52
N ARG A 30 -41.37 37.09 10.71
CA ARG A 30 -42.87 37.04 10.66
C ARG A 30 -43.38 36.85 9.23
N LYS A 31 -42.75 37.51 8.25
CA LYS A 31 -43.10 37.42 6.82
C LYS A 31 -42.75 36.04 6.23
N ARG A 32 -41.59 35.47 6.61
CA ARG A 32 -41.21 34.13 6.23
C ARG A 32 -42.17 33.05 6.72
N LYS A 33 -42.69 33.22 7.97
CA LYS A 33 -43.63 32.25 8.52
C LYS A 33 -44.94 32.24 7.72
N HIS A 34 -45.45 33.41 7.33
CA HIS A 34 -46.67 33.53 6.53
C HIS A 34 -46.49 32.91 5.14
N GLU A 35 -45.41 33.20 4.44
CA GLU A 35 -45.10 32.64 3.13
C GLU A 35 -44.90 31.14 3.13
N THR A 36 -44.25 30.59 4.19
CA THR A 36 -44.17 29.16 4.37
C THR A 36 -45.55 28.52 4.52
N ILE A 37 -46.45 29.17 5.24
CA ILE A 37 -47.84 28.69 5.41
C ILE A 37 -48.62 28.74 4.10
N GLU A 38 -48.44 29.81 3.29
CA GLU A 38 -49.08 29.90 1.97
C GLU A 38 -48.56 28.85 1.00
N ALA A 39 -47.25 28.69 0.85
CA ALA A 39 -46.66 27.65 0.02
C ALA A 39 -47.09 26.24 0.44
N CYS A 40 -47.25 26.05 1.74
CA CYS A 40 -47.72 24.79 2.30
C CYS A 40 -49.22 24.55 2.05
N SER A 41 -50.03 25.62 2.02
CA SER A 41 -51.42 25.53 1.67
C SER A 41 -51.66 25.25 0.18
N GLU A 42 -50.79 25.81 -0.68
CA GLU A 42 -50.79 25.50 -2.13
C GLU A 42 -50.43 24.03 -2.40
N ILE A 43 -49.38 23.51 -1.72
CA ILE A 43 -49.04 22.09 -1.80
C ILE A 43 -50.17 21.20 -1.28
N HIS A 44 -50.83 21.61 -0.19
CA HIS A 44 -51.93 20.87 0.39
C HIS A 44 -53.15 20.86 -0.55
N GLY A 45 -53.49 22.01 -1.17
CA GLY A 45 -54.53 22.10 -2.18
C GLY A 45 -54.24 21.24 -3.43
N ALA A 46 -52.97 21.15 -3.84
CA ALA A 46 -52.54 20.29 -4.94
C ALA A 46 -52.63 18.80 -4.60
N ILE A 47 -52.43 18.42 -3.34
CA ILE A 47 -52.64 17.02 -2.86
C ILE A 47 -54.09 16.62 -2.95
N GLU A 48 -55.00 17.54 -2.61
CA GLU A 48 -56.43 17.28 -2.66
C GLU A 48 -57.00 17.27 -4.09
N SER A 49 -56.28 17.86 -5.08
CA SER A 49 -56.70 17.96 -6.49
C SER A 49 -56.15 16.85 -7.42
N ASP A 50 -55.53 15.80 -6.87
CA ASP A 50 -55.00 14.63 -7.58
C ASP A 50 -53.94 14.95 -8.68
N LYS A 51 -53.26 16.10 -8.62
CA LYS A 51 -52.19 16.53 -9.56
C LYS A 51 -50.81 16.02 -9.11
N ARG A 52 -50.60 14.70 -9.04
CA ARG A 52 -49.39 14.06 -8.52
C ARG A 52 -48.07 14.52 -9.15
N PRO A 53 -47.94 14.69 -10.49
CA PRO A 53 -46.67 15.14 -11.08
C PRO A 53 -46.24 16.55 -10.65
N CYS A 54 -47.20 17.43 -10.33
CA CYS A 54 -46.91 18.77 -9.85
C CYS A 54 -46.45 18.76 -8.37
N LEU A 55 -46.99 17.82 -7.59
CA LEU A 55 -46.67 17.67 -6.17
C LEU A 55 -45.22 17.28 -5.92
N ASP A 56 -44.69 16.32 -6.68
CA ASP A 56 -43.33 15.87 -6.51
C ASP A 56 -42.32 16.99 -6.79
N GLY A 57 -42.59 17.82 -7.82
CA GLY A 57 -41.78 18.99 -8.12
C GLY A 57 -41.83 20.06 -7.03
N MET A 58 -43.04 20.35 -6.50
CA MET A 58 -43.23 21.32 -5.41
C MET A 58 -42.53 20.84 -4.13
N TRP A 59 -42.62 19.56 -3.79
CA TRP A 59 -41.94 18.97 -2.63
C TRP A 59 -40.41 19.04 -2.77
N VAL A 60 -39.85 18.67 -3.91
CA VAL A 60 -38.41 18.76 -4.18
C VAL A 60 -37.95 20.21 -4.04
N SER A 61 -38.67 21.16 -4.60
CA SER A 61 -38.36 22.59 -4.49
C SER A 61 -38.44 23.09 -3.04
N LEU A 62 -39.50 22.72 -2.30
CA LEU A 62 -39.67 23.10 -0.90
C LEU A 62 -38.51 22.55 -0.04
N VAL A 63 -38.19 21.27 -0.16
CA VAL A 63 -37.13 20.64 0.63
C VAL A 63 -35.77 21.17 0.26
N ALA A 64 -35.50 21.46 -1.04
CA ALA A 64 -34.22 21.99 -1.49
C ALA A 64 -33.96 23.44 -1.05
N ASN A 65 -34.99 24.26 -0.93
CA ASN A 65 -34.86 25.72 -0.73
C ASN A 65 -35.32 26.20 0.64
N ALA A 66 -36.13 25.42 1.38
CA ALA A 66 -36.58 25.80 2.71
C ALA A 66 -35.52 25.54 3.80
N SER A 67 -35.42 26.42 4.78
CA SER A 67 -34.63 26.18 5.98
C SER A 67 -35.27 25.09 6.86
N SER A 68 -34.46 24.45 7.72
CA SER A 68 -34.99 23.47 8.70
C SER A 68 -36.11 24.05 9.57
N GLU A 69 -36.07 25.35 9.89
CA GLU A 69 -37.08 26.03 10.67
C GLU A 69 -38.37 26.24 9.87
N GLN A 70 -38.27 26.55 8.58
CA GLN A 70 -39.44 26.68 7.69
C GLN A 70 -40.11 25.32 7.51
N LEU A 71 -39.37 24.24 7.29
CA LEU A 71 -39.89 22.87 7.22
C LEU A 71 -40.54 22.44 8.53
N LYS A 72 -39.93 22.76 9.67
CA LYS A 72 -40.50 22.53 11.00
C LYS A 72 -41.82 23.27 11.19
N ASN A 73 -41.86 24.56 10.83
CA ASN A 73 -43.08 25.37 10.91
C ASN A 73 -44.21 24.80 10.02
N TYR A 74 -43.89 24.35 8.81
CA TYR A 74 -44.84 23.67 7.93
C TYR A 74 -45.43 22.43 8.59
N ILE A 75 -44.56 21.52 9.10
CA ILE A 75 -45.00 20.28 9.76
C ILE A 75 -45.87 20.60 10.99
N THR A 76 -45.61 21.71 11.69
CA THR A 76 -46.33 22.05 12.93
C THR A 76 -47.61 22.87 12.74
N CYS A 77 -47.75 23.61 11.63
CA CYS A 77 -48.88 24.54 11.43
C CYS A 77 -50.18 23.87 10.98
N SER A 78 -50.12 22.71 10.28
CA SER A 78 -51.30 21.98 9.84
C SER A 78 -51.59 20.75 10.70
N LYS A 79 -52.79 20.65 11.27
CA LYS A 79 -53.21 19.44 12.01
C LYS A 79 -53.18 18.18 11.11
N LYS A 80 -53.57 18.30 9.83
CA LYS A 80 -53.57 17.21 8.84
C LYS A 80 -52.13 16.81 8.52
N THR A 81 -51.26 17.78 8.17
CA THR A 81 -49.87 17.53 7.83
C THR A 81 -49.08 16.95 8.99
N ARG A 82 -49.35 17.42 10.23
CA ARG A 82 -48.74 16.87 11.45
C ARG A 82 -48.97 15.37 11.64
N LYS A 83 -50.14 14.87 11.18
CA LYS A 83 -50.52 13.46 11.30
C LYS A 83 -50.12 12.65 10.05
N VAL A 84 -50.39 13.19 8.86
CA VAL A 84 -50.25 12.47 7.59
C VAL A 84 -48.79 12.33 7.18
N LEU A 85 -47.99 13.42 7.17
CA LEU A 85 -46.63 13.41 6.73
C LEU A 85 -45.71 12.44 7.53
N PRO A 86 -45.75 12.48 8.89
CA PRO A 86 -44.98 11.49 9.65
C PRO A 86 -45.44 10.05 9.39
N SER A 87 -46.74 9.83 9.11
CA SER A 87 -47.23 8.49 8.79
C SER A 87 -46.69 8.00 7.44
N VAL A 88 -46.72 8.82 6.40
CA VAL A 88 -46.19 8.50 5.06
C VAL A 88 -44.70 8.22 5.13
N VAL A 89 -43.93 9.13 5.77
CA VAL A 89 -42.47 8.93 5.90
C VAL A 89 -42.13 7.69 6.75
N ASN A 90 -42.90 7.46 7.83
CA ASN A 90 -42.68 6.25 8.64
C ASN A 90 -43.05 4.97 7.89
N LYS A 91 -43.99 5.02 6.92
CA LYS A 91 -44.26 3.89 6.01
C LYS A 91 -43.07 3.64 5.08
N ALA A 92 -42.56 4.68 4.43
CA ALA A 92 -41.38 4.61 3.59
C ALA A 92 -40.13 4.11 4.38
N VAL A 93 -39.95 4.56 5.63
CA VAL A 93 -38.92 4.04 6.53
C VAL A 93 -39.10 2.55 6.81
N ALA A 94 -40.35 2.09 6.98
CA ALA A 94 -40.59 0.66 7.20
C ALA A 94 -40.33 -0.18 5.96
N GLU A 95 -40.67 0.32 4.79
CA GLU A 95 -40.34 -0.30 3.49
C GLU A 95 -38.81 -0.39 3.30
N PHE A 96 -38.09 0.72 3.53
CA PHE A 96 -36.66 0.74 3.50
C PHE A 96 -36.01 -0.24 4.50
N GLU A 97 -36.55 -0.31 5.74
CA GLU A 97 -36.03 -1.26 6.75
C GLU A 97 -36.13 -2.73 6.31
N GLY A 98 -37.09 -3.07 5.43
CA GLY A 98 -37.26 -4.40 4.83
C GLY A 98 -36.54 -4.59 3.51
N SER A 99 -35.95 -3.55 2.92
CA SER A 99 -35.34 -3.59 1.60
C SER A 99 -33.93 -4.18 1.59
N THR A 100 -33.49 -4.53 0.37
CA THR A 100 -32.08 -4.91 0.09
C THR A 100 -31.14 -3.77 0.45
N ASP A 101 -31.51 -2.50 0.21
CA ASP A 101 -30.66 -1.33 0.48
C ASP A 101 -30.34 -1.20 1.96
N ASN A 102 -31.28 -1.53 2.85
CA ASN A 102 -30.98 -1.57 4.29
C ASN A 102 -30.05 -2.75 4.65
N SER A 103 -30.12 -3.85 3.92
CA SER A 103 -29.19 -4.96 4.09
C SER A 103 -27.77 -4.53 3.69
N VAL A 104 -27.60 -3.88 2.53
CA VAL A 104 -26.34 -3.29 2.06
C VAL A 104 -25.80 -2.29 3.08
N ARG A 105 -26.58 -1.30 3.49
CA ARG A 105 -26.20 -0.33 4.53
C ARG A 105 -25.77 -0.99 5.83
N SER A 106 -26.42 -2.06 6.22
CA SER A 106 -26.09 -2.81 7.44
C SER A 106 -24.76 -3.55 7.31
N VAL A 107 -24.44 -4.04 6.12
CA VAL A 107 -23.13 -4.64 5.80
C VAL A 107 -22.03 -3.58 5.77
N GLU A 108 -22.28 -2.40 5.17
CA GLU A 108 -21.34 -1.27 5.18
C GLU A 108 -20.97 -0.86 6.61
N VAL A 109 -21.94 -0.78 7.51
CA VAL A 109 -21.70 -0.50 8.93
C VAL A 109 -20.82 -1.59 9.56
N LEU A 110 -21.04 -2.86 9.21
CA LEU A 110 -20.24 -3.97 9.73
C LEU A 110 -18.76 -3.89 9.30
N TYR A 111 -18.48 -3.36 8.08
CA TYR A 111 -17.14 -3.25 7.52
C TYR A 111 -16.55 -1.83 7.54
N CYS A 112 -17.15 -0.87 8.20
CA CYS A 112 -16.79 0.56 8.13
C CYS A 112 -15.33 0.88 8.55
N LYS A 113 -14.70 0.05 9.36
CA LYS A 113 -13.27 0.10 9.77
C LYS A 113 -12.65 -1.29 9.88
N GLY A 114 -12.76 -2.09 8.81
CA GLY A 114 -12.58 -3.52 8.90
C GLY A 114 -13.79 -4.17 9.60
N LEU A 115 -13.72 -5.46 9.84
CA LEU A 115 -14.82 -6.18 10.50
C LEU A 115 -14.96 -5.76 11.97
N ILE A 116 -16.07 -5.05 12.30
CA ILE A 116 -16.33 -4.68 13.68
C ILE A 116 -16.93 -5.85 14.46
N SER A 117 -16.64 -5.94 15.75
CA SER A 117 -17.17 -7.01 16.61
C SER A 117 -18.68 -6.93 16.78
N LYS A 118 -19.32 -8.08 17.11
CA LYS A 118 -20.76 -8.16 17.42
C LYS A 118 -21.22 -7.09 18.40
N GLU A 119 -20.44 -6.87 19.47
CA GLU A 119 -20.82 -5.90 20.51
C GLU A 119 -20.71 -4.45 20.00
N LYS A 120 -19.68 -4.14 19.20
CA LYS A 120 -19.57 -2.82 18.55
C LYS A 120 -20.73 -2.57 17.59
N TYR A 121 -21.07 -3.56 16.75
CA TYR A 121 -22.20 -3.48 15.85
C TYR A 121 -23.51 -3.26 16.59
N LYS A 122 -23.76 -4.03 17.66
CA LYS A 122 -24.95 -3.84 18.52
C LYS A 122 -24.96 -2.46 19.15
N SER A 123 -23.83 -1.94 19.58
CA SER A 123 -23.70 -0.60 20.16
C SER A 123 -24.07 0.49 19.13
N VAL A 124 -23.57 0.39 17.89
CA VAL A 124 -23.96 1.30 16.79
C VAL A 124 -25.47 1.22 16.53
N ARG A 125 -26.03 0.01 16.42
CA ARG A 125 -27.44 -0.18 16.22
C ARG A 125 -28.27 0.39 17.38
N GLN A 126 -27.80 0.24 18.61
CA GLN A 126 -28.47 0.75 19.81
C GLN A 126 -28.45 2.28 19.88
N SER A 127 -27.42 2.95 19.31
CA SER A 127 -27.35 4.40 19.26
C SER A 127 -28.49 5.02 18.41
N LEU A 128 -29.07 4.23 17.50
CA LEU A 128 -30.23 4.62 16.70
C LEU A 128 -31.59 4.38 17.42
N CYS A 129 -31.57 3.95 18.67
CA CYS A 129 -32.77 3.64 19.46
C CYS A 129 -32.83 4.48 20.72
N MET A 130 -34.01 4.94 21.06
CA MET A 130 -34.28 5.56 22.37
C MET A 130 -34.51 4.47 23.42
N LYS A 131 -34.06 4.68 24.66
CA LYS A 131 -34.47 3.89 25.79
C LYS A 131 -35.91 4.28 26.15
N SER A 132 -36.82 3.32 26.29
CA SER A 132 -38.11 3.58 26.90
C SER A 132 -37.95 3.77 28.41
N ASN A 133 -38.57 4.79 28.97
CA ASN A 133 -38.66 4.96 30.43
C ASN A 133 -39.64 3.91 30.99
N GLY A 134 -39.12 2.81 31.51
CA GLY A 134 -39.88 1.72 32.11
C GLY A 134 -39.16 0.39 32.09
N ASN A 135 -39.64 -0.57 32.87
CA ASN A 135 -39.04 -1.91 33.05
C ASN A 135 -39.10 -2.82 31.80
N SER A 136 -39.55 -2.32 30.67
CA SER A 136 -39.61 -3.03 29.42
C SER A 136 -38.35 -2.80 28.60
N ALA A 137 -37.72 -3.89 28.18
CA ALA A 137 -36.51 -3.89 27.36
C ALA A 137 -36.75 -3.40 25.90
N HIS A 138 -37.90 -2.80 25.58
CA HIS A 138 -38.21 -2.33 24.25
C HIS A 138 -37.58 -0.97 23.98
N ARG A 139 -36.65 -0.94 23.05
CA ARG A 139 -36.06 0.28 22.50
C ARG A 139 -36.83 0.68 21.24
N SER A 140 -37.39 1.88 21.20
CA SER A 140 -37.95 2.46 19.98
C SER A 140 -36.91 3.20 19.17
N SER A 141 -37.14 3.36 17.84
CA SER A 141 -36.27 4.20 17.01
C SER A 141 -36.31 5.66 17.51
N ILE A 142 -35.20 6.37 17.34
CA ILE A 142 -35.13 7.81 17.54
C ILE A 142 -36.16 8.46 16.59
N LYS A 143 -36.93 9.40 17.10
CA LYS A 143 -37.91 10.16 16.32
C LYS A 143 -37.52 11.63 16.26
N VAL A 144 -37.54 12.20 15.05
CA VAL A 144 -37.38 13.62 14.81
C VAL A 144 -38.65 14.14 14.19
N SER A 145 -39.31 15.08 14.86
CA SER A 145 -40.61 15.65 14.42
C SER A 145 -41.68 14.59 14.07
N GLY A 146 -41.73 13.50 14.85
CA GLY A 146 -42.67 12.40 14.62
C GLY A 146 -42.20 11.32 13.63
N VAL A 147 -41.11 11.58 12.91
CA VAL A 147 -40.50 10.64 11.95
C VAL A 147 -39.43 9.80 12.65
N ARG A 148 -39.48 8.48 12.47
CA ARG A 148 -38.46 7.59 13.03
C ARG A 148 -37.23 7.49 12.12
N VAL A 149 -36.06 7.36 12.73
CA VAL A 149 -34.83 7.06 12.02
C VAL A 149 -34.81 5.57 11.63
N PRO A 150 -34.45 5.22 10.38
CA PRO A 150 -34.34 3.82 9.96
C PRO A 150 -33.32 3.04 10.79
N LYS A 151 -33.67 1.83 11.20
CA LYS A 151 -32.80 0.90 11.92
C LYS A 151 -32.02 0.04 10.94
N ILE A 152 -30.75 -0.12 11.19
CA ILE A 152 -29.98 -1.18 10.53
C ILE A 152 -30.43 -2.57 11.03
N LEU A 153 -30.15 -3.61 10.25
CA LEU A 153 -30.53 -4.98 10.60
C LEU A 153 -29.91 -5.41 11.94
N THR A 154 -30.45 -6.44 12.57
CA THR A 154 -29.78 -7.08 13.71
C THR A 154 -28.51 -7.79 13.25
N TYR A 155 -27.55 -7.96 14.14
CA TYR A 155 -26.29 -8.62 13.79
C TYR A 155 -26.53 -10.02 13.19
N GLU A 156 -27.44 -10.79 13.79
CA GLU A 156 -27.78 -12.14 13.35
C GLU A 156 -28.37 -12.15 11.92
N LYS A 157 -29.24 -11.18 11.59
CA LYS A 157 -29.79 -11.02 10.22
C LYS A 157 -28.71 -10.63 9.22
N VAL A 158 -27.79 -9.72 9.59
CA VAL A 158 -26.66 -9.36 8.72
C VAL A 158 -25.77 -10.56 8.46
N ILE A 159 -25.41 -11.33 9.49
CA ILE A 159 -24.58 -12.53 9.33
C ILE A 159 -25.30 -13.61 8.48
N SER A 160 -26.61 -13.78 8.66
CA SER A 160 -27.40 -14.67 7.81
C SER A 160 -27.40 -14.22 6.34
N PHE A 161 -27.56 -12.91 6.10
CA PHE A 161 -27.49 -12.33 4.77
C PHE A 161 -26.09 -12.51 4.14
N LEU A 162 -25.01 -12.27 4.91
CA LEU A 162 -23.65 -12.48 4.42
C LEU A 162 -23.37 -13.94 4.03
N LYS A 163 -24.00 -14.91 4.72
CA LYS A 163 -23.86 -16.33 4.38
C LYS A 163 -24.54 -16.68 3.04
N SER A 164 -25.57 -15.95 2.64
CA SER A 164 -26.28 -16.15 1.37
C SER A 164 -25.58 -15.48 0.16
N VAL A 165 -24.61 -14.58 0.39
CA VAL A 165 -23.86 -13.96 -0.70
C VAL A 165 -22.98 -15.01 -1.35
N GLU A 166 -23.14 -15.20 -2.66
CA GLU A 166 -22.24 -16.04 -3.47
C GLU A 166 -20.87 -15.34 -3.60
N ILE A 167 -19.81 -16.10 -3.38
CA ILE A 167 -18.43 -15.57 -3.37
C ILE A 167 -17.53 -16.25 -4.42
N GLY A 168 -18.13 -17.01 -5.34
CA GLY A 168 -17.42 -17.86 -6.29
C GLY A 168 -16.84 -19.12 -5.65
N THR A 169 -16.17 -19.92 -6.46
CA THR A 169 -15.59 -21.19 -6.05
C THR A 169 -14.35 -21.01 -5.18
N VAL A 170 -14.41 -21.53 -3.96
CA VAL A 170 -13.30 -21.56 -3.01
C VAL A 170 -12.91 -23.01 -2.73
N LEU A 171 -11.70 -23.36 -3.18
CA LEU A 171 -11.12 -24.71 -3.05
C LEU A 171 -10.26 -24.82 -1.79
N ASP A 172 -10.12 -26.05 -1.30
CA ASP A 172 -9.34 -26.35 -0.11
C ASP A 172 -7.92 -26.78 -0.49
N MET A 173 -6.90 -26.14 0.11
CA MET A 173 -5.50 -26.46 -0.18
C MET A 173 -5.08 -27.82 0.35
N LYS A 174 -5.64 -28.25 1.49
CA LYS A 174 -5.30 -29.53 2.10
C LYS A 174 -5.72 -30.68 1.19
N SER A 175 -6.96 -30.63 0.71
CA SER A 175 -7.46 -31.67 -0.20
C SER A 175 -6.73 -31.72 -1.54
N GLU A 176 -6.28 -30.56 -2.05
CA GLU A 176 -5.65 -30.46 -3.37
C GLU A 176 -4.16 -30.82 -3.36
N PHE A 177 -3.42 -30.36 -2.33
CA PHE A 177 -1.96 -30.43 -2.35
C PHE A 177 -1.32 -31.29 -1.28
N CYS A 178 -2.07 -31.73 -0.24
CA CYS A 178 -1.48 -32.42 0.88
C CYS A 178 -1.61 -33.96 0.83
N GLY A 179 -2.27 -34.53 -0.18
CA GLY A 179 -2.56 -35.96 -0.23
C GLY A 179 -1.35 -36.90 -0.23
N SER A 180 -0.19 -36.43 -0.71
CA SER A 180 1.08 -37.19 -0.72
C SER A 180 2.08 -36.72 0.33
N LEU A 181 1.71 -35.74 1.18
CA LEU A 181 2.60 -35.16 2.19
C LEU A 181 2.43 -35.82 3.55
N GLY A 182 3.50 -35.86 4.35
CA GLY A 182 3.45 -36.29 5.74
C GLY A 182 2.51 -35.41 6.59
N GLU A 183 2.04 -35.92 7.72
CA GLU A 183 1.13 -35.20 8.61
C GLU A 183 1.69 -33.83 9.03
N ASP A 184 3.00 -33.76 9.29
CA ASP A 184 3.71 -32.53 9.71
C ASP A 184 3.80 -31.47 8.58
N GLU A 185 3.62 -31.88 7.33
CA GLU A 185 3.67 -31.00 6.15
C GLU A 185 2.27 -30.60 5.67
N GLN A 186 1.21 -31.11 6.29
CA GLN A 186 -0.15 -30.77 5.93
C GLN A 186 -0.53 -29.37 6.43
N VAL A 187 -1.17 -28.60 5.57
CA VAL A 187 -1.50 -27.20 5.82
C VAL A 187 -2.95 -26.89 5.54
N GLU A 188 -3.60 -26.23 6.48
CA GLU A 188 -4.93 -25.68 6.27
C GLU A 188 -4.84 -24.37 5.48
N GLY A 189 -5.57 -24.29 4.38
CA GLY A 189 -5.60 -23.14 3.48
C GLY A 189 -6.76 -23.19 2.50
N ALA A 190 -6.95 -22.11 1.77
CA ALA A 190 -7.95 -22.04 0.72
C ALA A 190 -7.46 -21.18 -0.44
N PHE A 191 -8.00 -21.42 -1.65
CA PHE A 191 -7.68 -20.65 -2.84
C PHE A 191 -8.89 -20.55 -3.76
N ARG A 192 -8.89 -19.51 -4.62
CA ARG A 192 -9.90 -19.29 -5.65
C ARG A 192 -9.41 -19.87 -6.98
N GLN A 193 -10.32 -20.28 -7.81
CA GLN A 193 -10.03 -20.65 -9.18
C GLN A 193 -9.69 -19.38 -9.97
N LEU A 194 -8.49 -19.35 -10.58
CA LEU A 194 -7.92 -18.13 -11.18
C LEU A 194 -8.80 -17.54 -12.27
N GLU A 195 -9.25 -18.35 -13.23
CA GLU A 195 -10.06 -17.91 -14.36
C GLU A 195 -11.38 -17.28 -13.91
N GLU A 196 -12.13 -17.98 -13.06
CA GLU A 196 -13.40 -17.49 -12.51
C GLU A 196 -13.20 -16.16 -11.77
N PHE A 197 -12.16 -16.09 -10.94
CA PHE A 197 -11.89 -14.91 -10.14
C PHE A 197 -11.46 -13.70 -10.98
N LEU A 198 -10.67 -13.90 -12.03
CA LEU A 198 -10.28 -12.82 -12.94
C LEU A 198 -11.48 -12.30 -13.74
N LEU A 199 -12.38 -13.16 -14.17
CA LEU A 199 -13.61 -12.74 -14.85
C LEU A 199 -14.54 -11.94 -13.94
N GLU A 200 -14.62 -12.34 -12.68
CA GLU A 200 -15.37 -11.61 -11.64
C GLU A 200 -14.79 -10.21 -11.40
N LEU A 201 -13.46 -10.09 -11.28
CA LEU A 201 -12.78 -8.81 -11.12
C LEU A 201 -12.89 -7.95 -12.39
N ALA A 202 -12.79 -8.52 -13.57
CA ALA A 202 -13.00 -7.81 -14.83
C ALA A 202 -14.42 -7.22 -14.89
N ASN A 203 -15.43 -8.00 -14.53
CA ASN A 203 -16.82 -7.54 -14.46
C ASN A 203 -16.99 -6.38 -13.45
N LEU A 204 -16.36 -6.48 -12.27
CA LEU A 204 -16.32 -5.39 -11.29
C LEU A 204 -15.72 -4.12 -11.89
N TYR A 205 -14.54 -4.23 -12.52
CA TYR A 205 -13.83 -3.05 -13.01
C TYR A 205 -14.49 -2.42 -14.24
N ILE A 206 -15.09 -3.22 -15.14
CA ILE A 206 -15.88 -2.70 -16.25
C ILE A 206 -17.09 -1.92 -15.72
N HIS A 207 -17.77 -2.44 -14.68
CA HIS A 207 -18.89 -1.76 -14.06
C HIS A 207 -18.44 -0.44 -13.38
N VAL A 208 -17.38 -0.47 -12.60
CA VAL A 208 -16.83 0.69 -11.90
C VAL A 208 -16.33 1.76 -12.90
N ASP A 209 -15.64 1.35 -13.95
CA ASP A 209 -15.13 2.25 -14.99
C ASP A 209 -16.27 2.99 -15.69
N LYS A 210 -17.34 2.27 -16.08
CA LYS A 210 -18.54 2.89 -16.67
C LYS A 210 -19.18 3.92 -15.75
N VAL A 211 -19.38 3.57 -14.48
CA VAL A 211 -20.10 4.42 -13.53
C VAL A 211 -19.28 5.66 -13.14
N LEU A 212 -17.94 5.54 -13.03
CA LEU A 212 -17.09 6.62 -12.55
C LEU A 212 -16.51 7.48 -13.68
N SER A 213 -16.50 6.99 -14.93
CA SER A 213 -15.99 7.75 -16.09
C SER A 213 -17.02 8.69 -16.70
N GLU A 214 -18.23 8.83 -16.12
CA GLU A 214 -19.27 9.76 -16.59
C GLU A 214 -18.82 11.22 -16.65
N ASP A 215 -17.83 11.59 -15.84
CA ASP A 215 -17.22 12.95 -15.85
C ASP A 215 -16.10 13.13 -16.90
N GLY A 216 -15.91 12.16 -17.81
CA GLY A 216 -14.97 12.26 -18.95
C GLY A 216 -13.52 11.87 -18.67
N SER A 217 -13.17 11.50 -17.44
CA SER A 217 -11.83 10.96 -17.10
C SER A 217 -11.91 9.45 -16.91
N PRO A 218 -11.16 8.63 -17.67
CA PRO A 218 -11.20 7.18 -17.53
C PRO A 218 -10.74 6.77 -16.13
N PHE A 219 -11.46 5.82 -15.53
CA PHE A 219 -11.07 5.23 -14.26
C PHE A 219 -9.87 4.29 -14.40
N LEU A 220 -9.76 3.59 -15.54
CA LEU A 220 -8.70 2.64 -15.84
C LEU A 220 -7.69 3.22 -16.86
N HIS A 221 -6.42 2.86 -16.72
CA HIS A 221 -5.40 3.05 -17.74
C HIS A 221 -5.49 1.92 -18.78
N HIS A 222 -5.58 2.28 -20.07
CA HIS A 222 -5.66 1.31 -21.17
C HIS A 222 -4.35 1.11 -21.92
N PHE A 223 -3.27 1.86 -21.58
CA PHE A 223 -1.90 1.69 -22.12
C PHE A 223 -1.82 1.74 -23.64
N ASN A 224 -2.64 2.55 -24.29
CA ASN A 224 -2.78 2.63 -25.76
C ASN A 224 -3.17 1.29 -26.43
N GLU A 225 -3.73 0.35 -25.68
CA GLU A 225 -4.28 -0.90 -26.15
C GLU A 225 -5.82 -0.85 -26.18
N ALA A 226 -6.44 -1.92 -26.73
CA ALA A 226 -7.90 -2.08 -26.66
C ALA A 226 -8.38 -2.01 -25.17
N PRO A 227 -9.54 -1.38 -24.90
CA PRO A 227 -10.11 -1.34 -23.57
C PRO A 227 -10.21 -2.73 -22.96
N TYR A 228 -9.98 -2.80 -21.63
CA TYR A 228 -10.09 -4.04 -20.84
C TYR A 228 -9.10 -5.16 -21.19
N ASN A 229 -7.95 -4.79 -21.79
CA ASN A 229 -6.76 -5.61 -21.75
C ASN A 229 -6.10 -5.42 -20.37
N PHE A 230 -6.44 -6.30 -19.43
CA PHE A 230 -5.97 -6.19 -18.05
C PHE A 230 -4.53 -6.68 -17.91
N LYS A 231 -3.68 -5.80 -17.39
CA LYS A 231 -2.32 -6.14 -16.96
C LYS A 231 -2.36 -6.53 -15.49
N VAL A 232 -1.91 -7.72 -15.18
CA VAL A 232 -2.06 -8.33 -13.85
C VAL A 232 -0.72 -8.32 -13.12
N ALA A 233 -0.76 -7.92 -11.85
CA ALA A 233 0.33 -8.10 -10.90
C ALA A 233 -0.05 -9.19 -9.89
N ILE A 234 0.78 -10.22 -9.74
CA ILE A 234 0.55 -11.32 -8.82
C ILE A 234 1.79 -11.56 -7.96
N GLY A 235 1.60 -11.77 -6.67
CA GLY A 235 2.71 -12.07 -5.76
C GLY A 235 2.20 -12.54 -4.41
N ALA A 236 3.10 -13.11 -3.64
CA ALA A 236 2.82 -13.57 -2.30
C ALA A 236 3.71 -12.87 -1.28
N ASP A 237 3.23 -12.84 -0.04
CA ASP A 237 3.97 -12.34 1.10
C ASP A 237 3.58 -13.14 2.35
N GLY A 238 4.55 -13.36 3.22
CA GLY A 238 4.34 -13.97 4.51
C GLY A 238 3.83 -12.95 5.52
N ALA A 239 2.78 -13.28 6.25
CA ALA A 239 2.23 -12.45 7.31
C ALA A 239 2.03 -13.25 8.59
N LEU A 240 2.36 -12.66 9.73
CA LEU A 240 2.00 -13.24 11.01
C LEU A 240 0.58 -12.81 11.39
N PHE A 241 -0.33 -13.76 11.56
CA PHE A 241 -1.66 -13.49 12.11
C PHE A 241 -1.65 -13.40 13.64
N GLY A 242 -0.60 -13.89 14.27
CA GLY A 242 -0.33 -13.82 15.69
C GLY A 242 1.17 -13.88 15.97
N LYS A 243 1.57 -14.00 17.24
CA LYS A 243 3.00 -13.99 17.61
C LYS A 243 3.77 -15.19 17.04
N ASP A 244 3.11 -16.35 17.00
CA ASP A 244 3.69 -17.62 16.55
C ASP A 244 2.80 -18.28 15.47
N ASP A 245 1.99 -17.49 14.75
CA ASP A 245 0.98 -17.95 13.80
C ASP A 245 1.36 -17.46 12.39
N GLU A 246 2.21 -18.23 11.72
CA GLU A 246 2.64 -17.96 10.36
C GLU A 246 1.49 -18.14 9.38
N ALA A 247 1.39 -17.23 8.43
CA ALA A 247 0.43 -17.30 7.35
C ALA A 247 1.04 -16.74 6.07
N THR A 248 0.60 -17.24 4.94
CA THR A 248 0.98 -16.73 3.62
C THR A 248 -0.27 -16.39 2.83
N ALA A 249 -0.25 -15.25 2.12
CA ALA A 249 -1.33 -14.86 1.23
C ALA A 249 -0.79 -14.51 -0.15
N TRP A 250 -1.44 -15.02 -1.20
CA TRP A 250 -1.24 -14.65 -2.59
C TRP A 250 -2.27 -13.59 -2.97
N LEU A 251 -1.78 -12.46 -3.44
CA LEU A 251 -2.61 -11.31 -3.81
C LEU A 251 -2.47 -11.01 -5.30
N LEU A 252 -3.58 -10.61 -5.89
CA LEU A 252 -3.72 -10.22 -7.28
C LEU A 252 -4.17 -8.76 -7.36
N SER A 253 -3.66 -8.01 -8.35
CA SER A 253 -4.04 -6.61 -8.61
C SER A 253 -4.00 -6.33 -10.10
N PHE A 254 -4.80 -5.38 -10.58
CA PHE A 254 -4.69 -4.89 -11.96
C PHE A 254 -3.83 -3.63 -12.01
N ILE A 255 -2.79 -3.63 -12.84
CA ILE A 255 -1.92 -2.48 -13.10
C ILE A 255 -2.73 -1.30 -13.66
N ASN A 256 -3.80 -1.61 -14.38
CA ASN A 256 -4.72 -0.65 -14.99
C ASN A 256 -5.33 0.36 -14.00
N VAL A 257 -5.33 0.08 -12.70
CA VAL A 257 -5.83 1.02 -11.69
C VAL A 257 -4.83 2.15 -11.37
N GLY A 258 -3.60 2.08 -11.89
CA GLY A 258 -2.57 3.09 -11.67
C GLY A 258 -2.22 3.29 -10.19
N GLU A 259 -2.15 4.54 -9.73
CA GLU A 259 -1.79 4.87 -8.33
C GLU A 259 -2.63 4.17 -7.27
N ARG A 260 -3.87 3.80 -7.60
CA ARG A 260 -4.77 3.13 -6.66
C ARG A 260 -4.28 1.75 -6.23
N ILE A 261 -3.33 1.14 -6.95
CA ILE A 261 -2.72 -0.15 -6.58
C ILE A 261 -2.08 -0.12 -5.18
N ALA A 262 -1.70 1.06 -4.72
CA ALA A 262 -1.18 1.26 -3.37
C ALA A 262 -2.25 1.12 -2.26
N SER A 263 -3.53 1.04 -2.63
CA SER A 263 -4.62 0.79 -1.69
C SER A 263 -4.78 -0.72 -1.43
N GLN A 264 -5.06 -1.08 -0.18
CA GLN A 264 -5.45 -2.45 0.16
C GLN A 264 -6.70 -2.94 -0.63
N ASN A 265 -7.54 -2.00 -1.07
CA ASN A 265 -8.79 -2.32 -1.75
C ASN A 265 -8.59 -2.74 -3.22
N GLU A 266 -7.41 -2.48 -3.79
CA GLU A 266 -7.04 -2.86 -5.15
C GLU A 266 -6.15 -4.11 -5.18
N ASN A 267 -5.96 -4.75 -4.02
CA ASN A 267 -5.23 -5.99 -3.86
C ASN A 267 -6.18 -7.08 -3.37
N PHE A 268 -6.43 -8.09 -4.19
CA PHE A 268 -7.45 -9.11 -3.96
C PHE A 268 -6.84 -10.44 -3.56
N LEU A 269 -7.45 -11.10 -2.58
CA LEU A 269 -6.97 -12.37 -2.05
C LEU A 269 -7.31 -13.53 -3.01
N LEU A 270 -6.28 -14.12 -3.60
CA LEU A 270 -6.39 -15.30 -4.47
C LEU A 270 -6.25 -16.60 -3.68
N ALA A 271 -5.26 -16.68 -2.79
CA ALA A 271 -4.97 -17.87 -1.99
C ALA A 271 -4.40 -17.49 -0.63
N GLY A 272 -4.58 -18.37 0.35
CA GLY A 272 -3.97 -18.21 1.66
C GLY A 272 -3.88 -19.51 2.43
N ALA A 273 -2.81 -19.66 3.24
CA ALA A 273 -2.53 -20.85 4.02
C ALA A 273 -1.86 -20.53 5.36
N ASN A 274 -2.02 -21.43 6.33
CA ASN A 274 -1.41 -21.34 7.66
C ASN A 274 0.01 -21.93 7.65
N CYS A 275 0.91 -21.35 6.87
CA CYS A 275 2.30 -21.78 6.79
C CYS A 275 3.20 -20.64 6.33
N SER A 276 4.50 -20.86 6.43
CA SER A 276 5.49 -19.94 5.87
C SER A 276 5.44 -19.88 4.35
N GLU A 277 5.91 -18.79 3.80
CA GLU A 277 5.97 -18.57 2.36
C GLU A 277 6.80 -19.61 1.59
N SER A 278 7.82 -20.19 2.22
CA SER A 278 8.70 -21.21 1.63
C SER A 278 8.21 -22.64 1.75
N HIS A 279 7.04 -22.85 2.38
CA HIS A 279 6.47 -24.19 2.62
C HIS A 279 6.22 -24.95 1.31
N VAL A 280 6.33 -26.28 1.35
CA VAL A 280 6.15 -27.15 0.17
C VAL A 280 4.78 -26.95 -0.50
N VAL A 281 3.70 -26.82 0.27
CA VAL A 281 2.34 -26.58 -0.23
C VAL A 281 2.27 -25.27 -1.04
N MET A 282 2.96 -24.20 -0.60
CA MET A 282 3.02 -22.95 -1.35
C MET A 282 3.76 -23.10 -2.67
N LYS A 283 4.81 -23.93 -2.72
CA LYS A 283 5.53 -24.24 -3.96
C LYS A 283 4.67 -25.07 -4.92
N LEU A 284 3.90 -26.03 -4.42
CA LEU A 284 2.95 -26.82 -5.22
C LEU A 284 1.85 -25.93 -5.79
N TYR A 285 1.26 -25.08 -4.94
CA TYR A 285 0.28 -24.09 -5.39
C TYR A 285 0.85 -23.16 -6.48
N ALA A 286 2.07 -22.64 -6.32
CA ALA A 286 2.69 -21.77 -7.31
C ALA A 286 2.88 -22.46 -8.66
N LYS A 287 3.26 -23.73 -8.69
CA LYS A 287 3.36 -24.51 -9.95
C LYS A 287 2.01 -24.66 -10.64
N LYS A 288 0.94 -24.97 -9.88
CA LYS A 288 -0.42 -24.99 -10.42
C LYS A 288 -0.81 -23.63 -10.99
N LEU A 289 -0.55 -22.58 -10.21
CA LEU A 289 -0.88 -21.21 -10.58
C LEU A 289 -0.20 -20.77 -11.90
N VAL A 290 1.06 -21.14 -12.14
CA VAL A 290 1.75 -20.87 -13.42
C VAL A 290 1.04 -21.54 -14.60
N SER A 291 0.56 -22.77 -14.43
CA SER A 291 -0.22 -23.48 -15.45
C SER A 291 -1.57 -22.79 -15.69
N ASP A 292 -2.26 -22.39 -14.63
CA ASP A 292 -3.54 -21.66 -14.72
C ASP A 292 -3.34 -20.28 -15.41
N ILE A 293 -2.23 -19.59 -15.15
CA ILE A 293 -1.87 -18.32 -15.80
C ILE A 293 -1.65 -18.52 -17.29
N ALA A 294 -0.85 -19.51 -17.69
CA ALA A 294 -0.61 -19.80 -19.11
C ALA A 294 -1.91 -20.12 -19.87
N TYR A 295 -2.82 -20.86 -19.22
CA TYR A 295 -4.13 -21.14 -19.77
C TYR A 295 -4.99 -19.88 -19.95
N VAL A 296 -5.06 -19.01 -18.95
CA VAL A 296 -5.83 -17.76 -19.00
C VAL A 296 -5.26 -16.79 -20.04
N GLU A 297 -3.94 -16.66 -20.14
CA GLU A 297 -3.29 -15.78 -21.11
C GLU A 297 -3.48 -16.21 -22.56
N SER A 298 -3.72 -17.52 -22.80
CA SER A 298 -3.99 -18.07 -24.13
C SER A 298 -5.40 -17.77 -24.65
N LYS A 299 -6.31 -17.33 -23.79
CA LYS A 299 -7.74 -17.14 -24.08
C LYS A 299 -8.12 -15.68 -24.30
N LYS A 300 -9.21 -15.51 -25.02
CA LYS A 300 -9.97 -14.26 -25.12
C LYS A 300 -11.35 -14.48 -24.51
N TYR A 301 -11.79 -13.53 -23.72
CA TYR A 301 -13.06 -13.61 -23.01
C TYR A 301 -14.01 -12.51 -23.47
N THR A 302 -15.29 -12.69 -23.17
CA THR A 302 -16.30 -11.63 -23.28
C THR A 302 -16.94 -11.44 -21.91
N VAL A 303 -16.79 -10.26 -21.32
CA VAL A 303 -17.34 -9.91 -20.02
C VAL A 303 -18.19 -8.64 -20.14
N ALA A 304 -19.42 -8.69 -19.69
CA ALA A 304 -20.37 -7.58 -19.78
C ALA A 304 -20.51 -6.99 -21.21
N GLY A 305 -20.33 -7.85 -22.25
CA GLY A 305 -20.37 -7.47 -23.66
C GLY A 305 -19.08 -6.89 -24.24
N TYR A 306 -18.00 -6.84 -23.46
CA TYR A 306 -16.69 -6.35 -23.91
C TYR A 306 -15.68 -7.49 -24.09
N PRO A 307 -14.79 -7.40 -25.10
CA PRO A 307 -13.66 -8.32 -25.22
C PRO A 307 -12.68 -8.04 -24.07
N VAL A 308 -12.23 -9.09 -23.41
CA VAL A 308 -11.32 -9.02 -22.26
C VAL A 308 -10.15 -9.99 -22.47
N GLN A 309 -8.96 -9.54 -22.14
CA GLN A 309 -7.74 -10.34 -22.09
C GLN A 309 -6.99 -10.05 -20.79
N PHE A 310 -6.22 -11.04 -20.32
CA PHE A 310 -5.36 -10.90 -19.15
C PHE A 310 -3.91 -11.17 -19.56
N LYS A 311 -2.99 -10.34 -19.05
CA LYS A 311 -1.54 -10.50 -19.23
C LYS A 311 -0.85 -10.27 -17.90
N PHE A 312 -0.12 -11.26 -17.41
CA PHE A 312 0.64 -11.15 -16.18
C PHE A 312 1.97 -10.45 -16.44
N LYS A 313 2.22 -9.31 -15.79
CA LYS A 313 3.28 -8.38 -16.14
C LYS A 313 4.11 -7.89 -14.95
N LEU A 314 3.71 -8.21 -13.71
CA LEU A 314 4.48 -7.87 -12.52
C LEU A 314 4.37 -8.97 -11.45
N VAL A 315 5.46 -9.16 -10.72
CA VAL A 315 5.57 -10.05 -9.55
C VAL A 315 6.04 -9.24 -8.34
N PRO A 316 5.14 -8.45 -7.69
CA PRO A 316 5.48 -7.71 -6.50
C PRO A 316 5.83 -8.65 -5.35
N SER A 317 7.07 -8.59 -4.87
CA SER A 317 7.57 -9.48 -3.82
C SER A 317 8.84 -8.92 -3.18
N ASP A 318 9.15 -9.36 -1.97
CA ASP A 318 10.45 -9.08 -1.39
C ASP A 318 11.56 -9.94 -2.03
N MET A 319 12.82 -9.53 -1.85
CA MET A 319 13.99 -10.17 -2.45
C MET A 319 14.21 -11.61 -1.94
N LYS A 320 13.77 -11.94 -0.72
CA LYS A 320 13.93 -13.28 -0.14
C LYS A 320 12.93 -14.25 -0.75
N TRP A 321 11.68 -13.82 -0.83
CA TRP A 321 10.63 -14.57 -1.48
C TRP A 321 10.97 -14.82 -2.95
N LEU A 322 11.39 -13.74 -3.65
CA LEU A 322 11.72 -13.81 -5.06
C LEU A 322 12.86 -14.82 -5.34
N ALA A 323 13.95 -14.78 -4.56
CA ALA A 323 15.02 -15.75 -4.70
C ALA A 323 14.53 -17.20 -4.52
N THR A 324 13.68 -17.44 -3.52
CA THR A 324 13.13 -18.77 -3.26
C THR A 324 12.27 -19.28 -4.43
N PHE A 325 11.38 -18.43 -4.96
CA PHE A 325 10.45 -18.83 -6.02
C PHE A 325 11.06 -18.76 -7.43
N ALA A 326 12.13 -17.98 -7.60
CA ALA A 326 12.97 -18.03 -8.78
C ALA A 326 13.90 -19.27 -8.80
N GLY A 327 13.92 -20.09 -7.74
CA GLY A 327 14.77 -21.29 -7.66
C GLY A 327 16.25 -20.98 -7.47
N GLU A 328 16.57 -19.90 -6.79
CA GLU A 328 17.93 -19.37 -6.64
C GLU A 328 18.53 -19.67 -5.26
N LEU A 329 19.84 -19.62 -5.17
CA LEU A 329 20.55 -19.49 -3.90
C LEU A 329 20.14 -18.20 -3.18
N SER A 330 20.35 -18.15 -1.87
CA SER A 330 20.05 -16.97 -1.06
C SER A 330 20.82 -15.73 -1.52
N ASN A 331 20.38 -14.54 -1.13
CA ASN A 331 21.05 -13.27 -1.45
C ASN A 331 22.44 -13.10 -0.80
N ALA A 332 22.90 -14.06 -0.03
CA ALA A 332 24.27 -14.16 0.47
C ALA A 332 25.19 -14.94 -0.48
N ALA A 333 24.71 -15.45 -1.62
CA ALA A 333 25.51 -16.15 -2.61
C ALA A 333 26.50 -15.20 -3.31
N HIS A 334 27.50 -15.77 -3.96
CA HIS A 334 28.51 -15.01 -4.71
C HIS A 334 27.88 -14.11 -5.79
N TYR A 335 26.92 -14.63 -6.54
CA TYR A 335 26.01 -13.83 -7.39
C TYR A 335 24.77 -13.51 -6.54
N PHE A 336 24.68 -12.32 -6.04
CA PHE A 336 23.69 -11.96 -4.98
C PHE A 336 22.39 -11.36 -5.50
N SER A 337 22.33 -10.95 -6.77
CA SER A 337 21.14 -10.31 -7.34
C SER A 337 20.29 -11.27 -8.16
N THR A 338 18.98 -11.26 -7.94
CA THR A 338 17.98 -11.93 -8.79
C THR A 338 17.82 -11.24 -10.15
N PHE A 339 18.24 -9.99 -10.27
CA PHE A 339 17.96 -9.18 -11.46
C PHE A 339 19.05 -9.26 -12.53
N ALA A 340 20.32 -9.43 -12.12
CA ALA A 340 21.44 -9.47 -13.06
C ALA A 340 22.64 -10.27 -12.50
N ASN A 341 23.60 -10.53 -13.35
CA ASN A 341 24.80 -11.36 -13.07
C ASN A 341 25.88 -10.65 -12.24
N VAL A 342 25.50 -9.69 -11.41
CA VAL A 342 26.39 -9.01 -10.49
C VAL A 342 26.94 -9.96 -9.40
N HIS A 343 28.21 -9.79 -9.06
CA HIS A 343 28.90 -10.61 -8.06
C HIS A 343 29.92 -9.81 -7.25
N GLU A 344 30.47 -10.43 -6.22
CA GLU A 344 31.36 -9.77 -5.25
C GLU A 344 32.57 -9.04 -5.87
N ALA A 345 33.11 -9.50 -7.03
CA ALA A 345 34.26 -8.87 -7.65
C ALA A 345 33.92 -7.72 -8.61
N ASN A 346 32.65 -7.52 -8.97
CA ASN A 346 32.24 -6.44 -9.87
C ASN A 346 31.08 -5.57 -9.32
N LYS A 347 30.71 -5.78 -8.07
CA LYS A 347 29.56 -5.07 -7.45
C LYS A 347 29.81 -3.57 -7.24
N ASP A 348 31.05 -3.16 -7.14
CA ASP A 348 31.51 -1.80 -6.84
C ASP A 348 31.99 -1.04 -8.10
N THR A 349 31.76 -1.61 -9.30
CA THR A 349 32.08 -0.96 -10.57
C THR A 349 31.28 0.33 -10.74
N VAL A 350 31.99 1.44 -10.79
CA VAL A 350 31.46 2.78 -11.05
C VAL A 350 31.18 2.93 -12.55
N SER A 351 30.10 3.65 -12.90
CA SER A 351 29.67 3.83 -14.30
C SER A 351 29.34 2.53 -15.04
N GLY A 352 28.95 1.48 -14.29
CA GLY A 352 28.45 0.24 -14.87
C GLY A 352 27.07 0.42 -15.50
N SER A 353 26.66 -0.52 -16.33
CA SER A 353 25.34 -0.54 -16.99
C SER A 353 24.72 -1.93 -16.92
N ILE A 354 23.37 -1.96 -16.87
CA ILE A 354 22.57 -3.18 -17.02
C ILE A 354 21.94 -3.17 -18.41
N GLY A 355 22.06 -4.27 -19.13
CA GLY A 355 21.45 -4.41 -20.45
C GLY A 355 21.72 -5.76 -21.08
N GLU A 356 21.07 -6.03 -22.20
CA GLU A 356 21.20 -7.30 -22.94
C GLU A 356 22.49 -7.37 -23.80
N SER A 357 23.09 -6.21 -24.12
CA SER A 357 24.33 -6.14 -24.89
C SER A 357 25.50 -6.72 -24.11
N GLU A 358 26.41 -7.39 -24.80
CA GLU A 358 27.68 -7.89 -24.22
C GLU A 358 28.58 -6.76 -23.70
N GLU A 359 28.38 -5.53 -24.18
CA GLU A 359 29.09 -4.34 -23.73
C GLU A 359 28.62 -3.86 -22.34
N CYS A 360 27.43 -4.30 -21.88
CA CYS A 360 26.92 -3.95 -20.57
C CYS A 360 27.71 -4.68 -19.46
N THR A 361 27.97 -3.97 -18.36
CA THR A 361 28.67 -4.50 -17.20
C THR A 361 27.97 -5.72 -16.59
N TRP A 362 26.65 -5.66 -16.58
CA TRP A 362 25.79 -6.71 -16.05
C TRP A 362 24.66 -7.03 -17.02
N GLN A 363 24.44 -8.33 -17.25
CA GLN A 363 23.30 -8.82 -18.06
C GLN A 363 22.16 -9.26 -17.13
N PRO A 364 20.91 -8.92 -17.46
CA PRO A 364 19.75 -9.40 -16.73
C PRO A 364 19.61 -10.92 -16.90
N TRP A 365 19.17 -11.59 -15.83
CA TRP A 365 18.85 -13.02 -15.91
C TRP A 365 17.56 -13.22 -16.70
N LYS A 366 17.58 -14.13 -17.70
CA LYS A 366 16.40 -14.53 -18.47
C LYS A 366 15.92 -15.92 -18.08
N TYR A 367 14.64 -16.16 -18.21
CA TYR A 367 14.02 -17.44 -17.86
C TYR A 367 14.68 -18.63 -18.57
N ASN A 368 14.96 -18.53 -19.87
CA ASN A 368 15.60 -19.60 -20.63
C ASN A 368 17.02 -19.90 -20.15
N ASP A 369 17.79 -18.90 -19.76
CA ASP A 369 19.14 -19.07 -19.20
C ASP A 369 19.07 -19.75 -17.83
N ARG A 370 18.04 -19.39 -17.03
CA ARG A 370 17.76 -20.03 -15.74
C ARG A 370 17.42 -21.51 -15.90
N LEU A 371 16.58 -21.86 -16.86
CA LEU A 371 16.27 -23.27 -17.16
C LEU A 371 17.50 -24.06 -17.56
N SER A 372 18.32 -23.49 -18.45
CA SER A 372 19.57 -24.10 -18.88
C SER A 372 20.55 -24.32 -17.72
N ALA A 373 20.69 -23.34 -16.85
CA ALA A 373 21.52 -23.45 -15.64
C ALA A 373 20.97 -24.51 -14.68
N ALA A 374 19.66 -24.47 -14.38
CA ALA A 374 19.00 -25.43 -13.50
C ALA A 374 19.14 -26.88 -13.97
N SER A 375 19.01 -27.12 -15.27
CA SER A 375 19.21 -28.46 -15.87
C SER A 375 20.61 -29.00 -15.63
N ARG A 376 21.65 -28.16 -15.83
CA ARG A 376 23.07 -28.56 -15.54
C ARG A 376 23.27 -28.80 -14.03
N VAL A 377 22.68 -27.97 -13.18
CA VAL A 377 22.78 -28.13 -11.73
C VAL A 377 22.10 -29.43 -11.27
N LYS A 378 20.93 -29.77 -11.82
CA LYS A 378 20.23 -31.01 -11.54
C LYS A 378 21.04 -32.25 -11.96
N ALA A 379 21.65 -32.20 -13.13
CA ALA A 379 22.57 -33.27 -13.56
C ALA A 379 23.73 -33.44 -12.57
N LYS A 380 24.37 -32.35 -12.14
CA LYS A 380 25.43 -32.38 -11.13
C LYS A 380 24.96 -32.85 -9.75
N GLN A 381 23.74 -32.49 -9.36
CA GLN A 381 23.15 -32.99 -8.12
C GLN A 381 22.96 -34.51 -8.16
N ASN A 382 22.42 -35.05 -9.25
CA ASN A 382 22.25 -36.50 -9.44
C ASN A 382 23.58 -37.25 -9.39
N GLU A 383 24.64 -36.69 -10.01
CA GLU A 383 25.99 -37.21 -9.93
C GLU A 383 26.51 -37.25 -8.47
N LEU A 384 26.32 -36.15 -7.73
CA LEU A 384 26.74 -36.08 -6.33
C LEU A 384 25.91 -37.00 -5.42
N ASP A 385 24.63 -37.19 -5.70
CA ASP A 385 23.74 -38.05 -4.92
C ASP A 385 24.15 -39.54 -5.08
N ALA A 386 24.69 -39.94 -6.22
CA ALA A 386 25.25 -41.26 -6.44
C ALA A 386 26.58 -41.53 -5.69
N THR A 387 27.19 -40.50 -5.06
CA THR A 387 28.40 -40.63 -4.29
C THR A 387 28.16 -40.92 -2.82
N HIS A 388 29.15 -41.50 -2.12
CA HIS A 388 29.08 -41.73 -0.66
C HIS A 388 29.52 -40.50 0.18
N LEU A 389 29.52 -39.29 -0.40
CA LEU A 389 29.92 -38.09 0.30
C LEU A 389 28.87 -37.67 1.34
N ALA A 390 29.34 -37.04 2.43
CA ALA A 390 28.45 -36.47 3.43
C ALA A 390 27.53 -35.35 2.82
N PRO A 391 26.27 -35.18 3.30
CA PRO A 391 25.33 -34.20 2.77
C PRO A 391 25.90 -32.79 2.71
N SER A 392 26.63 -32.36 3.75
CA SER A 392 27.29 -31.04 3.80
C SER A 392 28.33 -30.87 2.69
N THR A 393 29.11 -31.91 2.39
CA THR A 393 30.13 -31.92 1.34
C THR A 393 29.47 -31.87 -0.05
N LYS A 394 28.38 -32.66 -0.25
CA LYS A 394 27.56 -32.59 -1.48
C LYS A 394 27.04 -31.20 -1.71
N ARG A 395 26.44 -30.58 -0.67
CA ARG A 395 25.95 -29.20 -0.71
C ARG A 395 27.02 -28.19 -1.06
N SER A 396 28.21 -28.29 -0.45
CA SER A 396 29.33 -27.39 -0.73
C SER A 396 29.81 -27.52 -2.18
N LYS A 397 29.99 -28.76 -2.69
CA LYS A 397 30.37 -29.02 -4.09
C LYS A 397 29.31 -28.52 -5.07
N LEU A 398 28.02 -28.69 -4.77
CA LEU A 398 26.94 -28.17 -5.61
C LEU A 398 26.95 -26.63 -5.66
N THR A 399 27.08 -25.96 -4.51
CA THR A 399 27.19 -24.50 -4.44
C THR A 399 28.40 -23.98 -5.22
N GLN A 400 29.53 -24.66 -5.12
CA GLN A 400 30.74 -24.32 -5.88
C GLN A 400 30.54 -24.53 -7.38
N PHE A 401 29.85 -25.59 -7.80
CA PHE A 401 29.48 -25.83 -9.19
C PHE A 401 28.58 -24.72 -9.73
N ILE A 402 27.54 -24.33 -8.98
CA ILE A 402 26.64 -23.23 -9.36
C ILE A 402 27.43 -21.94 -9.57
N LYS A 403 28.34 -21.61 -8.64
CA LYS A 403 29.24 -20.45 -8.78
C LYS A 403 30.08 -20.54 -10.05
N GLY A 404 30.63 -21.73 -10.35
CA GLY A 404 31.43 -21.98 -11.56
C GLY A 404 30.65 -21.83 -12.87
N GLN A 405 29.29 -22.02 -12.82
CA GLN A 405 28.40 -21.75 -13.95
C GLN A 405 28.13 -20.24 -14.14
N LYS A 406 28.80 -19.35 -13.40
CA LYS A 406 28.55 -17.90 -13.38
C LYS A 406 27.09 -17.58 -13.11
N SER A 407 26.43 -18.33 -12.21
CA SER A 407 25.02 -18.27 -11.93
C SER A 407 24.75 -18.37 -10.42
N ARG A 408 23.54 -18.09 -10.04
CA ARG A 408 22.96 -18.38 -8.70
C ARG A 408 21.79 -19.36 -8.77
N GLN A 409 21.44 -19.85 -9.98
CA GLN A 409 20.31 -20.73 -10.19
C GLN A 409 20.60 -22.13 -9.64
N GLU A 410 19.74 -22.57 -8.71
CA GLU A 410 19.82 -23.89 -8.08
C GLU A 410 18.80 -24.86 -8.64
N CYS A 411 17.55 -24.40 -8.80
CA CYS A 411 16.44 -25.18 -9.32
C CYS A 411 15.73 -24.42 -10.45
N GLU A 412 14.84 -25.08 -11.16
CA GLU A 412 13.95 -24.41 -12.09
C GLU A 412 13.08 -23.38 -11.34
N PRO A 413 12.83 -22.19 -11.94
CA PRO A 413 11.94 -21.20 -11.34
C PRO A 413 10.55 -21.77 -11.06
N ILE A 414 10.11 -21.74 -9.81
CA ILE A 414 8.82 -22.28 -9.38
C ILE A 414 7.68 -21.44 -9.99
N ILE A 415 7.90 -20.13 -10.13
CA ILE A 415 6.98 -19.19 -10.79
C ILE A 415 7.11 -19.17 -12.32
N GLY A 416 7.89 -20.09 -12.90
CA GLY A 416 8.04 -20.24 -14.35
C GLY A 416 8.54 -18.94 -15.00
N HIS A 417 8.01 -18.66 -16.19
CA HIS A 417 8.36 -17.47 -16.98
C HIS A 417 8.01 -16.12 -16.31
N LEU A 418 7.18 -16.13 -15.28
CA LEU A 418 6.86 -14.90 -14.52
C LEU A 418 8.08 -14.28 -13.86
N VAL A 419 9.17 -15.03 -13.68
CA VAL A 419 10.42 -14.50 -13.14
C VAL A 419 10.99 -13.34 -13.99
N ASP A 420 10.72 -13.31 -15.29
CA ASP A 420 11.15 -12.24 -16.19
C ASP A 420 10.37 -10.91 -15.97
N PHE A 421 9.23 -10.96 -15.29
CA PHE A 421 8.44 -9.78 -14.89
C PHE A 421 8.71 -9.34 -13.45
N ALA A 422 9.69 -9.96 -12.78
CA ALA A 422 10.11 -9.55 -11.46
C ALA A 422 10.99 -8.31 -11.53
N VAL A 423 10.60 -7.24 -10.86
CA VAL A 423 11.35 -5.99 -10.78
C VAL A 423 11.60 -5.61 -9.32
N ALA A 424 12.56 -4.70 -9.08
CA ALA A 424 12.90 -4.25 -7.74
C ALA A 424 11.67 -3.66 -7.03
N GLU A 425 11.45 -4.03 -5.80
CA GLU A 425 10.29 -3.56 -5.01
C GLU A 425 10.68 -2.30 -4.22
N PRO A 426 9.95 -1.17 -4.38
CA PRO A 426 10.34 0.11 -3.80
C PRO A 426 10.39 0.16 -2.27
N LEU A 427 9.41 -0.43 -1.58
CA LEU A 427 9.27 -0.29 -0.12
C LEU A 427 10.43 -0.98 0.63
N HIS A 428 10.70 -2.25 0.31
CA HIS A 428 11.75 -3.02 0.99
C HIS A 428 13.14 -2.52 0.63
N ASN A 429 13.36 -2.13 -0.64
CA ASN A 429 14.63 -1.53 -1.05
C ASN A 429 14.87 -0.17 -0.35
N SER A 430 13.85 0.67 -0.22
CA SER A 430 13.93 1.90 0.56
C SER A 430 14.24 1.62 2.04
N ASN A 431 13.51 0.69 2.66
CA ASN A 431 13.73 0.35 4.07
C ASN A 431 15.16 -0.19 4.31
N ASN A 432 15.65 -1.06 3.44
CA ASN A 432 17.00 -1.63 3.55
C ASN A 432 18.09 -0.60 3.30
N ALA A 433 17.89 0.32 2.34
CA ALA A 433 18.86 1.38 2.05
C ALA A 433 18.96 2.39 3.23
N TRP A 434 17.84 2.77 3.82
CA TRP A 434 17.85 3.63 5.01
C TRP A 434 18.40 2.92 6.25
N GLN A 435 18.18 1.62 6.37
CA GLN A 435 18.82 0.81 7.42
C GLN A 435 20.34 0.78 7.22
N TYR A 436 20.82 0.70 5.98
CA TYR A 436 22.24 0.76 5.66
C TYR A 436 22.85 2.12 6.07
N ILE A 437 22.21 3.25 5.72
CA ILE A 437 22.65 4.58 6.17
C ILE A 437 22.67 4.68 7.71
N HIS A 438 21.65 4.14 8.37
CA HIS A 438 21.63 4.08 9.83
C HIS A 438 22.80 3.28 10.41
N CYS A 439 23.17 2.15 9.79
CA CYS A 439 24.32 1.36 10.22
C CYS A 439 25.61 2.14 10.09
N LEU A 440 25.84 2.86 9.00
CA LEU A 440 27.00 3.73 8.82
C LEU A 440 27.09 4.81 9.91
N LEU A 441 25.96 5.47 10.21
CA LEU A 441 25.89 6.49 11.25
C LEU A 441 26.12 5.90 12.65
N LEU A 442 25.61 4.70 12.92
CA LEU A 442 25.83 4.01 14.18
C LEU A 442 27.30 3.60 14.35
N GLU A 443 27.93 3.07 13.29
CA GLU A 443 29.36 2.76 13.28
C GLU A 443 30.20 4.00 13.55
N GLU A 444 29.85 5.12 12.93
CA GLU A 444 30.51 6.41 13.15
C GLU A 444 30.30 6.92 14.59
N ALA A 445 29.10 6.80 15.14
CA ALA A 445 28.80 7.16 16.53
C ALA A 445 29.62 6.33 17.54
N ILE A 446 29.80 5.05 17.23
CA ILE A 446 30.58 4.13 18.07
C ILE A 446 32.08 4.43 17.98
N SER A 447 32.62 4.61 16.77
CA SER A 447 34.05 4.87 16.55
C SER A 447 34.52 6.17 17.18
N ARG A 448 33.62 7.16 17.28
CA ARG A 448 33.89 8.47 17.91
C ARG A 448 33.67 8.50 19.43
N SER A 449 33.33 7.35 20.04
CA SER A 449 32.95 7.29 21.46
C SER A 449 33.72 6.22 22.21
N ASP A 450 34.21 6.57 23.41
CA ASP A 450 34.77 5.60 24.34
C ASP A 450 33.67 4.80 25.02
N ILE A 451 33.48 3.55 24.56
CA ILE A 451 32.42 2.67 25.05
C ILE A 451 33.02 1.49 25.80
N PRO A 452 32.62 1.21 27.05
CA PRO A 452 33.07 0.04 27.78
C PRO A 452 32.80 -1.28 27.06
N VAL A 453 33.78 -2.17 27.06
CA VAL A 453 33.65 -3.52 26.43
C VAL A 453 32.58 -4.37 27.13
N ALA A 454 32.42 -4.21 28.43
CA ALA A 454 31.43 -4.93 29.24
C ALA A 454 29.97 -4.55 28.94
N GLY A 455 29.78 -3.50 28.15
CA GLY A 455 28.47 -2.91 27.89
C GLY A 455 28.11 -1.79 28.86
N CYS A 456 27.18 -0.94 28.45
CA CYS A 456 26.74 0.21 29.25
C CYS A 456 25.28 0.58 28.94
N ASP A 457 24.67 1.33 29.87
CA ASP A 457 23.41 2.02 29.56
C ASP A 457 23.75 3.40 28.94
N VAL A 458 22.94 3.83 27.96
CA VAL A 458 23.09 5.17 27.34
C VAL A 458 23.06 6.28 28.40
N SER A 459 22.31 6.11 29.49
CA SER A 459 22.23 7.09 30.56
C SER A 459 23.57 7.29 31.31
N THR A 460 24.42 6.27 31.36
CA THR A 460 25.73 6.31 32.02
C THR A 460 26.84 6.92 31.19
N LEU A 461 26.61 7.08 29.88
CA LEU A 461 27.59 7.73 28.99
C LEU A 461 27.70 9.24 29.32
N PRO A 462 28.89 9.85 29.15
CA PRO A 462 29.06 11.31 29.26
C PRO A 462 28.12 12.06 28.34
N ASN A 463 27.68 13.25 28.74
CA ASN A 463 26.74 14.05 27.94
C ASN A 463 27.33 14.43 26.56
N GLU A 464 28.65 14.64 26.53
CA GLU A 464 29.39 15.00 25.32
C GLU A 464 29.70 13.79 24.41
N SER A 465 29.44 12.57 24.85
CA SER A 465 29.67 11.37 24.06
C SER A 465 28.85 11.42 22.74
N PRO A 466 29.49 11.29 21.58
CA PRO A 466 28.80 11.25 20.29
C PRO A 466 27.73 10.18 20.21
N LEU A 467 27.98 8.99 20.76
CA LEU A 467 26.96 7.94 20.82
C LEU A 467 25.75 8.35 21.66
N LYS A 468 25.95 9.04 22.81
CA LYS A 468 24.83 9.53 23.61
C LYS A 468 24.03 10.58 22.85
N LYS A 469 24.70 11.56 22.22
CA LYS A 469 24.07 12.59 21.39
C LYS A 469 23.28 11.96 20.24
N PHE A 470 23.90 11.03 19.51
CA PHE A 470 23.25 10.26 18.46
C PHE A 470 21.99 9.50 18.95
N MET A 471 22.11 8.77 20.04
CA MET A 471 21.00 8.03 20.62
C MET A 471 19.84 8.92 21.08
N LEU A 472 20.14 10.08 21.65
CA LEU A 472 19.14 11.07 22.05
C LEU A 472 18.46 11.67 20.80
N SER A 473 19.22 11.98 19.74
CA SER A 473 18.66 12.45 18.47
C SER A 473 17.77 11.39 17.79
N VAL A 474 18.12 10.11 17.83
CA VAL A 474 17.27 9.00 17.37
C VAL A 474 15.91 9.01 18.12
N LYS A 475 15.94 9.25 19.43
CA LYS A 475 14.74 9.26 20.28
C LYS A 475 13.90 10.51 20.10
N ASN A 476 14.52 11.69 20.19
CA ASN A 476 13.83 12.96 20.35
C ASN A 476 13.55 13.63 19.00
N GLU A 477 14.55 13.69 18.12
CA GLU A 477 14.46 14.37 16.82
C GLU A 477 13.80 13.46 15.76
N VAL A 478 14.35 12.25 15.57
CA VAL A 478 13.79 11.29 14.63
C VAL A 478 12.46 10.72 15.12
N GLY A 479 12.30 10.59 16.44
CA GLY A 479 11.10 10.02 17.06
C GLY A 479 11.04 8.47 17.00
N ALA A 480 12.18 7.80 16.74
CA ALA A 480 12.28 6.35 16.58
C ALA A 480 12.48 5.65 17.96
N SER A 481 11.50 5.77 18.85
CA SER A 481 11.60 5.24 20.22
C SER A 481 11.81 3.73 20.30
N ARG A 482 11.28 2.95 19.33
CA ARG A 482 11.50 1.49 19.25
C ARG A 482 12.95 1.17 18.93
N LEU A 483 13.53 1.88 17.96
CA LEU A 483 14.93 1.77 17.59
C LEU A 483 15.83 2.13 18.78
N TYR A 484 15.58 3.27 19.45
CA TYR A 484 16.30 3.67 20.64
C TYR A 484 16.31 2.60 21.74
N LYS A 485 15.15 2.01 22.05
CA LYS A 485 15.06 0.95 23.06
C LYS A 485 15.87 -0.29 22.67
N LYS A 486 15.85 -0.71 21.40
CA LYS A 486 16.63 -1.85 20.92
C LYS A 486 18.13 -1.58 20.93
N LEU A 487 18.55 -0.38 20.51
CA LEU A 487 19.95 0.06 20.58
C LEU A 487 20.46 0.06 22.04
N ASN A 488 19.70 0.64 22.96
CA ASN A 488 20.10 0.67 24.37
C ASN A 488 20.22 -0.74 24.97
N LYS A 489 19.28 -1.65 24.61
CA LYS A 489 19.37 -3.06 25.04
C LYS A 489 20.63 -3.73 24.47
N TRP A 490 20.93 -3.54 23.20
CA TRP A 490 22.11 -4.10 22.55
C TRP A 490 23.42 -3.56 23.15
N LEU A 491 23.48 -2.29 23.52
CA LEU A 491 24.62 -1.69 24.22
C LEU A 491 24.81 -2.30 25.61
N LYS A 492 23.74 -2.49 26.38
CA LYS A 492 23.76 -3.15 27.69
C LYS A 492 24.30 -4.58 27.62
N GLU A 493 23.98 -5.30 26.55
CA GLU A 493 24.45 -6.68 26.30
C GLU A 493 25.91 -6.74 25.83
N GLY A 494 26.64 -5.61 25.81
CA GLY A 494 28.05 -5.54 25.45
C GLY A 494 28.32 -5.76 23.95
N ARG A 495 27.35 -5.51 23.08
CA ARG A 495 27.51 -5.58 21.62
C ARG A 495 28.01 -6.94 21.13
N LYS A 496 27.70 -8.03 21.83
CA LYS A 496 28.17 -9.40 21.51
C LYS A 496 27.82 -9.90 20.11
N LYS A 497 26.78 -9.32 19.51
CA LYS A 497 26.33 -9.63 18.14
C LYS A 497 26.20 -8.34 17.34
N LYS A 498 26.27 -8.45 16.01
CA LYS A 498 25.97 -7.32 15.11
C LYS A 498 24.57 -6.79 15.42
N PHE A 499 24.39 -5.47 15.42
CA PHE A 499 23.09 -4.87 15.62
C PHE A 499 22.18 -5.15 14.43
N GLU A 500 21.04 -5.78 14.72
CA GLU A 500 20.03 -6.10 13.74
C GLU A 500 18.74 -5.37 14.04
N TYR A 501 18.27 -4.61 13.08
CA TYR A 501 17.01 -3.88 13.16
C TYR A 501 16.38 -3.77 11.77
N ARG A 502 15.08 -3.98 11.68
CA ARG A 502 14.32 -3.74 10.46
C ARG A 502 13.45 -2.52 10.64
N PHE A 503 13.63 -1.53 9.78
CA PHE A 503 12.78 -0.37 9.73
C PHE A 503 11.39 -0.74 9.19
N THR A 504 10.36 -0.14 9.80
CA THR A 504 9.03 -0.09 9.18
C THR A 504 8.98 1.08 8.20
N GLY A 505 8.08 1.07 7.22
CA GLY A 505 7.94 2.19 6.29
C GLY A 505 7.69 3.54 6.98
N LYS A 506 7.01 3.55 8.15
CA LYS A 506 6.85 4.78 8.95
C LYS A 506 8.17 5.25 9.56
N GLU A 507 8.96 4.35 10.12
CA GLU A 507 10.28 4.69 10.69
C GLU A 507 11.24 5.15 9.61
N THR A 508 11.26 4.48 8.46
CA THR A 508 12.03 4.87 7.28
C THR A 508 11.72 6.30 6.86
N LYS A 509 10.43 6.66 6.76
CA LYS A 509 10.02 8.02 6.41
C LYS A 509 10.48 9.06 7.44
N CYS A 510 10.31 8.78 8.73
CA CYS A 510 10.78 9.67 9.78
C CYS A 510 12.31 9.83 9.73
N PHE A 511 13.03 8.73 9.49
CA PHE A 511 14.48 8.73 9.40
C PHE A 511 14.96 9.54 8.19
N CYS A 512 14.40 9.29 7.01
CA CYS A 512 14.82 9.97 5.78
C CYS A 512 14.60 11.49 5.79
N HIS A 513 13.62 11.98 6.52
CA HIS A 513 13.40 13.43 6.66
C HIS A 513 14.25 14.08 7.74
N LYS A 514 14.80 13.29 8.67
CA LYS A 514 15.45 13.81 9.88
C LYS A 514 16.86 13.27 10.11
N PHE A 515 17.44 12.56 9.15
CA PHE A 515 18.77 11.98 9.29
C PHE A 515 19.86 13.04 9.53
N MET A 516 19.65 14.28 9.08
CA MET A 516 20.61 15.35 9.26
C MET A 516 20.82 15.72 10.73
N PHE A 517 19.80 15.57 11.58
CA PHE A 517 20.00 15.72 13.04
C PHE A 517 20.98 14.69 13.60
N LEU A 518 21.01 13.49 12.99
CA LEU A 518 21.95 12.45 13.37
C LEU A 518 23.37 12.80 12.92
N ILE A 519 23.51 13.32 11.70
CA ILE A 519 24.80 13.85 11.18
C ILE A 519 25.32 14.96 12.09
N ASP A 520 24.46 15.95 12.42
CA ASP A 520 24.81 17.08 13.25
C ASP A 520 25.24 16.64 14.66
N SER A 521 24.55 15.65 15.23
CA SER A 521 24.90 15.12 16.55
C SER A 521 26.27 14.43 16.62
N LEU A 522 26.84 14.04 15.45
CA LEU A 522 28.14 13.39 15.33
C LEU A 522 29.26 14.36 14.96
N SER A 523 28.95 15.54 14.42
CA SER A 523 29.93 16.56 14.05
C SER A 523 30.61 17.15 15.28
N ARG A 524 31.94 17.35 15.21
CA ARG A 524 32.78 17.96 16.26
C ARG A 524 33.55 19.11 15.66
N GLU A 525 33.81 20.14 16.45
CA GLU A 525 34.65 21.28 16.03
C GLU A 525 36.08 20.88 15.66
N ASN A 526 36.58 19.81 16.27
CA ASN A 526 37.96 19.32 16.07
C ASN A 526 38.04 18.11 15.16
N ASP A 527 37.00 17.85 14.31
CA ASP A 527 37.05 16.74 13.35
C ASP A 527 38.22 16.90 12.39
N THR A 528 39.00 15.84 12.21
CA THR A 528 40.07 15.79 11.20
C THR A 528 39.48 15.81 9.79
N GLY A 529 40.29 16.18 8.78
CA GLY A 529 39.83 16.18 7.39
C GLY A 529 39.17 14.85 6.95
N PRO A 530 39.75 13.67 7.22
CA PRO A 530 39.15 12.37 6.92
C PRO A 530 37.85 12.09 7.67
N GLU A 531 37.73 12.46 8.95
CA GLU A 531 36.51 12.27 9.75
C GLU A 531 35.36 13.14 9.24
N LEU A 532 35.67 14.41 8.90
CA LEU A 532 34.71 15.32 8.30
C LEU A 532 34.27 14.81 6.92
N LEU A 533 35.21 14.40 6.07
CA LEU A 533 34.92 13.87 4.73
C LEU A 533 34.00 12.66 4.81
N ARG A 534 34.25 11.71 5.72
CA ARG A 534 33.40 10.55 5.91
C ARG A 534 31.98 10.93 6.30
N LEU A 535 31.82 11.86 7.26
CA LEU A 535 30.52 12.32 7.73
C LEU A 535 29.73 13.06 6.62
N VAL A 536 30.42 13.93 5.86
CA VAL A 536 29.87 14.63 4.69
C VAL A 536 29.47 13.62 3.59
N SER A 537 30.29 12.59 3.35
CA SER A 537 29.96 11.54 2.39
C SER A 537 28.70 10.76 2.77
N ILE A 538 28.53 10.40 4.05
CA ILE A 538 27.29 9.74 4.53
C ILE A 538 26.09 10.69 4.36
N ALA A 539 26.24 11.97 4.68
CA ALA A 539 25.19 12.96 4.51
C ALA A 539 24.78 13.13 3.03
N PHE A 540 25.76 13.23 2.13
CA PHE A 540 25.52 13.33 0.69
C PHE A 540 24.84 12.08 0.14
N ALA A 541 25.33 10.88 0.47
CA ALA A 541 24.69 9.62 0.09
C ALA A 541 23.25 9.56 0.56
N ALA A 542 22.98 9.97 1.79
CA ALA A 542 21.61 9.99 2.35
C ALA A 542 20.68 10.99 1.65
N LEU A 543 21.20 12.14 1.21
CA LEU A 543 20.43 13.11 0.40
C LEU A 543 20.07 12.53 -0.96
N GLN A 544 21.06 11.98 -1.69
CA GLN A 544 20.81 11.36 -2.98
C GLN A 544 19.83 10.19 -2.86
N LEU A 545 19.98 9.36 -1.83
CA LEU A 545 19.02 8.29 -1.54
C LEU A 545 17.61 8.82 -1.30
N ARG A 546 17.47 9.93 -0.58
CA ARG A 546 16.15 10.53 -0.33
C ARG A 546 15.47 10.96 -1.62
N ASP A 547 16.19 11.66 -2.49
CA ASP A 547 15.66 12.11 -3.77
C ASP A 547 15.36 10.92 -4.71
N ALA A 548 16.24 9.92 -4.75
CA ALA A 548 15.99 8.68 -5.47
C ALA A 548 14.70 7.99 -4.98
N VAL A 549 14.54 7.81 -3.64
CA VAL A 549 13.35 7.17 -3.05
C VAL A 549 12.10 7.96 -3.34
N SER A 550 12.15 9.30 -3.32
CA SER A 550 11.01 10.15 -3.64
C SER A 550 10.50 9.92 -5.07
N LYS A 551 11.39 9.61 -5.99
CA LYS A 551 11.10 9.39 -7.42
C LYS A 551 10.67 7.94 -7.69
N PHE A 552 11.46 6.95 -7.30
CA PHE A 552 11.14 5.55 -7.61
C PHE A 552 9.93 4.99 -6.84
N SER A 553 9.49 5.67 -5.78
CA SER A 553 8.26 5.28 -5.07
C SER A 553 6.99 5.80 -5.75
N ARG A 554 7.08 6.65 -6.78
CA ARG A 554 5.92 7.19 -7.50
C ARG A 554 5.43 6.22 -8.57
N VAL A 555 4.13 6.25 -8.82
CA VAL A 555 3.50 5.57 -9.96
C VAL A 555 3.48 6.51 -11.16
N GLU A 556 3.07 7.76 -10.96
CA GLU A 556 3.15 8.79 -12.00
C GLU A 556 4.61 9.21 -12.19
N THR A 557 5.09 9.18 -13.44
CA THR A 557 6.46 9.54 -13.81
C THR A 557 6.49 10.05 -15.25
N ASP A 558 7.59 10.66 -15.62
CA ASP A 558 7.89 11.14 -16.97
C ASP A 558 9.37 10.89 -17.29
N GLU A 559 9.79 11.24 -18.51
CA GLU A 559 11.16 11.06 -18.97
C GLU A 559 12.18 11.85 -18.11
N ALA A 560 11.83 13.09 -17.72
CA ALA A 560 12.70 13.93 -16.90
C ALA A 560 12.89 13.32 -15.50
N ILE A 561 11.81 12.87 -14.87
CA ILE A 561 11.88 12.17 -13.57
C ILE A 561 12.69 10.88 -13.68
N CYS A 562 12.59 10.13 -14.78
CA CYS A 562 13.39 8.93 -15.00
C CYS A 562 14.89 9.25 -15.09
N GLN A 563 15.26 10.32 -15.80
CA GLN A 563 16.66 10.79 -15.92
C GLN A 563 17.19 11.28 -14.57
N GLU A 564 16.43 12.10 -13.86
CA GLU A 564 16.80 12.55 -12.50
C GLU A 564 16.97 11.38 -11.52
N LEU A 565 16.08 10.38 -11.60
CA LEU A 565 16.21 9.17 -10.78
C LEU A 565 17.53 8.45 -11.04
N GLU A 566 17.91 8.28 -12.31
CA GLU A 566 19.17 7.66 -12.69
C GLU A 566 20.37 8.41 -12.09
N VAL A 567 20.38 9.74 -12.21
CA VAL A 567 21.44 10.59 -11.63
C VAL A 567 21.54 10.40 -10.11
N HIS A 568 20.41 10.51 -9.39
CA HIS A 568 20.44 10.35 -7.93
C HIS A 568 20.86 8.96 -7.49
N CYS A 569 20.42 7.92 -8.18
CA CYS A 569 20.82 6.54 -7.91
C CYS A 569 22.34 6.32 -8.15
N GLN A 570 22.88 6.87 -9.23
CA GLN A 570 24.33 6.81 -9.54
C GLN A 570 25.14 7.59 -8.51
N LEU A 571 24.75 8.80 -8.14
CA LEU A 571 25.44 9.60 -7.13
C LEU A 571 25.43 8.90 -5.76
N PHE A 572 24.32 8.31 -5.37
CA PHE A 572 24.25 7.48 -4.17
C PHE A 572 25.21 6.31 -4.23
N PHE A 573 25.20 5.55 -5.33
CA PHE A 573 26.06 4.40 -5.52
C PHE A 573 27.54 4.79 -5.55
N ASN A 574 27.91 5.80 -6.34
CA ASN A 574 29.29 6.26 -6.47
C ASN A 574 29.86 6.71 -5.13
N THR A 575 29.07 7.42 -4.34
CA THR A 575 29.46 7.84 -2.98
C THR A 575 29.73 6.62 -2.08
N CYS A 576 28.86 5.61 -2.13
CA CYS A 576 29.04 4.38 -1.36
C CYS A 576 30.24 3.57 -1.83
N SER A 577 30.49 3.50 -3.15
CA SER A 577 31.60 2.74 -3.73
C SER A 577 32.96 3.43 -3.50
N LEU A 578 33.07 4.71 -3.88
CA LEU A 578 34.35 5.42 -3.91
C LEU A 578 34.75 5.98 -2.55
N LEU A 579 33.82 6.63 -1.84
CA LEU A 579 34.12 7.36 -0.61
C LEU A 579 33.90 6.52 0.65
N LEU A 580 32.81 5.77 0.71
CA LEU A 580 32.49 4.94 1.87
C LEU A 580 33.07 3.53 1.76
N LYS A 581 33.50 3.13 0.57
CA LYS A 581 34.09 1.80 0.23
C LYS A 581 33.24 0.64 0.77
N SER A 582 31.92 0.77 0.62
CA SER A 582 30.94 -0.16 1.17
C SER A 582 29.77 -0.33 0.23
N VAL A 583 29.85 -1.33 -0.66
CA VAL A 583 28.77 -1.73 -1.55
C VAL A 583 28.24 -3.08 -1.13
N ASN A 584 26.96 -3.10 -0.76
CA ASN A 584 26.19 -4.30 -0.47
C ASN A 584 25.10 -4.52 -1.54
N PRO A 585 24.38 -5.66 -1.53
CA PRO A 585 23.31 -5.92 -2.50
C PRO A 585 22.26 -4.82 -2.60
N THR A 586 21.90 -4.17 -1.50
CA THR A 586 20.92 -3.07 -1.50
C THR A 586 21.47 -1.82 -2.20
N VAL A 587 22.72 -1.45 -1.93
CA VAL A 587 23.39 -0.30 -2.58
C VAL A 587 23.44 -0.51 -4.08
N TRP A 588 23.83 -1.70 -4.54
CA TRP A 588 23.84 -2.03 -5.96
C TRP A 588 22.44 -2.02 -6.58
N THR A 589 21.45 -2.59 -5.87
CA THR A 589 20.07 -2.60 -6.36
C THR A 589 19.51 -1.18 -6.52
N VAL A 590 19.77 -0.29 -5.55
CA VAL A 590 19.34 1.12 -5.64
C VAL A 590 20.11 1.84 -6.75
N GLY A 591 21.41 1.60 -6.88
CA GLY A 591 22.25 2.28 -7.86
C GLY A 591 21.91 1.95 -9.32
N TYR A 592 21.59 0.69 -9.58
CA TYR A 592 21.50 0.19 -10.96
C TYR A 592 20.18 -0.51 -11.29
N ALA A 593 19.70 -1.46 -10.47
CA ALA A 593 18.51 -2.22 -10.81
C ALA A 593 17.23 -1.35 -10.76
N ILE A 594 17.11 -0.46 -9.79
CA ILE A 594 15.95 0.43 -9.65
C ILE A 594 15.78 1.36 -10.87
N PRO A 595 16.79 2.16 -11.30
CA PRO A 595 16.61 3.01 -12.48
C PRO A 595 16.39 2.20 -13.75
N PHE A 596 17.05 1.06 -13.93
CA PHE A 596 16.83 0.15 -15.05
C PHE A 596 15.37 -0.33 -15.13
N HIS A 597 14.82 -0.84 -14.03
CA HIS A 597 13.45 -1.29 -13.98
C HIS A 597 12.43 -0.16 -14.10
N ASN A 598 12.70 1.00 -13.49
CA ASN A 598 11.83 2.17 -13.62
C ASN A 598 11.71 2.62 -15.08
N LYS A 599 12.83 2.66 -15.81
CA LYS A 599 12.87 3.01 -17.24
C LYS A 599 12.13 1.97 -18.10
N ALA A 600 12.28 0.68 -17.77
CA ALA A 600 11.57 -0.40 -18.46
C ALA A 600 10.05 -0.30 -18.29
N LEU A 601 9.57 -0.08 -17.05
CA LEU A 601 8.14 0.09 -16.76
C LEU A 601 7.58 1.37 -17.37
N PHE A 602 8.34 2.47 -17.35
CA PHE A 602 7.92 3.70 -18.01
C PHE A 602 7.76 3.50 -19.52
N LYS A 603 8.70 2.82 -20.15
CA LYS A 603 8.63 2.51 -21.59
C LYS A 603 7.43 1.62 -21.94
N GLU A 604 7.10 0.62 -21.10
CA GLU A 604 6.01 -0.34 -21.37
C GLU A 604 4.64 0.23 -21.00
N PHE A 605 4.52 0.92 -19.87
CA PHE A 605 3.22 1.34 -19.31
C PHE A 605 3.05 2.86 -19.16
N GLY A 606 4.09 3.67 -19.38
CA GLY A 606 4.06 5.09 -19.00
C GLY A 606 4.00 5.32 -17.49
N LEU A 607 4.34 4.30 -16.69
CA LEU A 607 4.25 4.31 -15.23
C LEU A 607 5.62 4.03 -14.59
N GLY A 608 5.83 4.63 -13.42
CA GLY A 608 7.05 4.44 -12.65
C GLY A 608 7.03 3.16 -11.80
N LEU A 609 8.20 2.86 -11.20
CA LEU A 609 8.43 1.67 -10.39
C LEU A 609 7.49 1.56 -9.19
N GLY A 610 6.91 2.69 -8.73
CA GLY A 610 5.90 2.71 -7.67
C GLY A 610 4.68 1.82 -7.92
N ILE A 611 4.42 1.39 -9.17
CA ILE A 611 3.38 0.42 -9.49
C ILE A 611 3.65 -0.97 -8.87
N ASN A 612 4.92 -1.30 -8.60
CA ASN A 612 5.37 -2.55 -8.00
C ASN A 612 5.46 -2.51 -6.46
N ARG A 613 4.95 -1.47 -5.82
CA ARG A 613 5.10 -1.27 -4.36
C ARG A 613 4.24 -2.22 -3.54
N MET A 614 4.77 -2.63 -2.38
CA MET A 614 4.13 -3.59 -1.47
C MET A 614 3.20 -2.97 -0.41
N GLN A 615 3.14 -1.63 -0.25
CA GLN A 615 2.36 -0.97 0.81
C GLN A 615 0.87 -1.36 0.82
N GLY A 616 0.24 -1.45 -0.36
CA GLY A 616 -1.15 -1.89 -0.47
C GLY A 616 -1.35 -3.34 -0.03
N ARG A 617 -0.37 -4.20 -0.33
CA ARG A 617 -0.35 -5.62 0.05
C ARG A 617 -0.13 -5.80 1.53
N GLU A 618 0.84 -5.10 2.13
CA GLU A 618 1.04 -5.09 3.58
C GLU A 618 -0.21 -4.59 4.34
N ALA A 619 -0.83 -3.51 3.85
CA ALA A 619 -2.08 -3.02 4.43
C ALA A 619 -3.23 -4.05 4.30
N LYS A 620 -3.27 -4.82 3.20
CA LYS A 620 -4.22 -5.92 3.01
C LYS A 620 -4.00 -7.03 4.03
N HIS A 621 -2.75 -7.41 4.33
CA HIS A 621 -2.44 -8.41 5.38
C HIS A 621 -3.00 -8.02 6.74
N VAL A 622 -2.91 -6.74 7.12
CA VAL A 622 -3.53 -6.23 8.37
C VAL A 622 -5.04 -6.45 8.37
N THR A 623 -5.69 -6.21 7.23
CA THR A 623 -7.13 -6.43 7.07
C THR A 623 -7.49 -7.91 7.14
N LEU A 624 -6.76 -8.78 6.43
CA LEU A 624 -6.96 -10.23 6.45
C LEU A 624 -6.76 -10.80 7.87
N SER A 625 -5.73 -10.34 8.59
CA SER A 625 -5.52 -10.68 10.00
C SER A 625 -6.72 -10.28 10.87
N SER A 626 -7.37 -9.15 10.60
CA SER A 626 -8.57 -8.74 11.34
C SER A 626 -9.75 -9.68 11.12
N PHE A 627 -9.89 -10.25 9.92
CA PHE A 627 -10.92 -11.23 9.59
C PHE A 627 -10.66 -12.59 10.23
N ALA A 628 -9.39 -12.94 10.40
CA ALA A 628 -8.96 -14.22 10.99
C ALA A 628 -9.13 -14.33 12.51
N ARG A 629 -9.24 -13.21 13.24
CA ARG A 629 -9.13 -13.13 14.71
C ARG A 629 -10.07 -14.03 15.50
N HIS A 630 -11.20 -14.41 14.93
CA HIS A 630 -12.22 -15.20 15.62
C HIS A 630 -12.54 -16.51 14.89
N ALA A 631 -11.66 -16.92 13.96
CA ALA A 631 -11.79 -18.15 13.21
C ALA A 631 -10.90 -19.26 13.80
N THR A 632 -11.36 -20.50 13.74
CA THR A 632 -10.53 -21.68 14.00
C THR A 632 -9.52 -21.88 12.87
N LEU A 633 -8.40 -22.52 13.12
CA LEU A 633 -7.36 -22.77 12.12
C LEU A 633 -7.92 -23.44 10.85
N THR A 634 -8.79 -24.43 11.02
CA THR A 634 -9.37 -25.20 9.92
C THR A 634 -10.35 -24.41 9.03
N THR A 635 -11.10 -23.47 9.60
CA THR A 635 -12.11 -22.70 8.86
C THR A 635 -11.64 -21.29 8.46
N ARG A 636 -10.47 -20.88 8.96
CA ARG A 636 -9.93 -19.51 8.88
C ARG A 636 -9.97 -18.96 7.47
N TRP A 637 -9.33 -19.62 6.52
CA TRP A 637 -9.14 -19.07 5.20
C TRP A 637 -10.42 -18.99 4.38
N ARG A 638 -11.35 -19.94 4.53
CA ARG A 638 -12.68 -19.84 3.90
C ARG A 638 -13.47 -18.64 4.44
N LEU A 639 -13.36 -18.36 5.74
CA LEU A 639 -14.00 -17.20 6.36
C LEU A 639 -13.32 -15.89 5.92
N VAL A 640 -11.98 -15.84 5.92
CA VAL A 640 -11.21 -14.69 5.45
C VAL A 640 -11.55 -14.36 3.99
N MET A 641 -11.61 -15.35 3.12
CA MET A 641 -11.98 -15.17 1.71
C MET A 641 -13.40 -14.61 1.56
N ARG A 642 -14.36 -15.10 2.36
CA ARG A 642 -15.73 -14.57 2.35
C ARG A 642 -15.76 -13.09 2.76
N HIS A 643 -15.14 -12.75 3.89
CA HIS A 643 -15.10 -11.37 4.36
C HIS A 643 -14.37 -10.44 3.40
N GLU A 644 -13.29 -10.92 2.82
CA GLU A 644 -12.51 -10.18 1.82
C GLU A 644 -13.34 -9.90 0.57
N TYR A 645 -14.00 -10.92 0.00
CA TYR A 645 -14.87 -10.77 -1.17
C TYR A 645 -15.99 -9.76 -0.91
N ILE A 646 -16.68 -9.88 0.21
CA ILE A 646 -17.78 -8.98 0.56
C ILE A 646 -17.29 -7.54 0.68
N SER A 647 -16.20 -7.32 1.40
CA SER A 647 -15.69 -5.97 1.66
C SER A 647 -15.01 -5.32 0.46
N SER A 648 -14.37 -6.10 -0.41
CA SER A 648 -13.55 -5.58 -1.51
C SER A 648 -14.24 -5.65 -2.88
N ILE A 649 -15.18 -6.58 -3.07
CA ILE A 649 -15.84 -6.82 -4.37
C ILE A 649 -17.34 -6.54 -4.29
N TRP A 650 -18.05 -7.28 -3.42
CA TRP A 650 -19.51 -7.22 -3.38
C TRP A 650 -20.04 -5.83 -3.04
N LEU A 651 -19.49 -5.16 -2.01
CA LEU A 651 -19.88 -3.79 -1.66
C LEU A 651 -19.59 -2.79 -2.79
N ARG A 652 -18.48 -2.95 -3.51
CA ARG A 652 -18.16 -2.08 -4.66
C ARG A 652 -19.10 -2.25 -5.84
N LYS A 653 -19.54 -3.49 -6.11
CA LYS A 653 -20.54 -3.78 -7.14
C LYS A 653 -21.89 -3.20 -6.79
N THR A 654 -22.24 -3.23 -5.49
CA THR A 654 -23.56 -2.80 -5.03
C THR A 654 -23.69 -1.28 -4.99
N ASP A 655 -22.66 -0.56 -4.53
CA ASP A 655 -22.62 0.92 -4.54
C ASP A 655 -21.22 1.43 -4.89
N PRO A 656 -20.87 1.57 -6.18
CA PRO A 656 -19.60 2.11 -6.62
C PRO A 656 -19.31 3.52 -6.12
N PHE A 657 -20.35 4.36 -5.93
CA PHE A 657 -20.19 5.75 -5.47
C PHE A 657 -19.88 5.85 -3.98
N HIS A 658 -20.35 4.90 -3.19
CA HIS A 658 -20.07 4.87 -1.76
C HIS A 658 -18.61 4.46 -1.46
N PHE A 659 -18.02 3.70 -2.35
CA PHE A 659 -16.64 3.25 -2.24
C PHE A 659 -15.69 4.43 -2.49
N ARG A 660 -14.88 4.78 -1.50
CA ARG A 660 -13.92 5.88 -1.63
C ARG A 660 -12.73 5.45 -2.47
N TYR A 661 -12.78 5.75 -3.75
CA TYR A 661 -11.61 5.67 -4.64
C TYR A 661 -10.68 6.85 -4.38
N VAL A 662 -10.04 6.85 -3.23
CA VAL A 662 -9.05 7.87 -2.90
C VAL A 662 -7.79 7.55 -3.67
N LYS A 663 -7.33 8.46 -4.54
CA LYS A 663 -5.92 8.46 -4.95
C LYS A 663 -5.11 8.39 -3.65
N CYS A 664 -4.32 7.34 -3.49
CA CYS A 664 -3.45 7.22 -2.33
C CYS A 664 -2.44 8.37 -2.42
N LYS A 665 -2.74 9.47 -1.72
CA LYS A 665 -1.72 10.49 -1.49
C LYS A 665 -0.53 9.79 -0.88
N ASP A 666 0.64 10.08 -1.39
CA ASP A 666 1.91 9.47 -1.04
C ASP A 666 2.29 9.69 0.43
N LYS A 667 1.50 9.08 1.34
CA LYS A 667 1.79 9.14 2.79
C LYS A 667 3.16 8.55 3.12
N TYR A 668 3.63 7.63 2.29
CA TYR A 668 4.87 6.88 2.54
C TYR A 668 6.02 7.30 1.63
N THR A 669 5.77 8.05 0.57
CA THR A 669 6.83 8.59 -0.29
C THR A 669 7.52 9.76 0.42
N PRO A 670 8.84 9.75 0.56
CA PRO A 670 9.57 10.89 1.08
C PRO A 670 9.39 12.11 0.17
N LYS A 671 9.37 13.29 0.76
CA LYS A 671 9.42 14.54 0.00
C LYS A 671 10.84 14.76 -0.51
N GLU A 672 10.96 15.26 -1.72
CA GLU A 672 12.24 15.68 -2.28
C GLU A 672 12.92 16.73 -1.40
N ALA A 673 14.25 16.76 -1.44
CA ALA A 673 15.01 17.66 -0.60
C ALA A 673 14.82 19.13 -0.97
N HIS A 674 14.45 19.43 -2.21
CA HIS A 674 14.42 20.80 -2.79
C HIS A 674 13.02 21.26 -3.23
N LEU A 675 11.95 20.71 -2.68
CA LEU A 675 10.60 21.16 -3.00
C LEU A 675 10.35 22.60 -2.56
N PRO A 676 9.73 23.45 -3.39
CA PRO A 676 9.30 24.81 -2.99
C PRO A 676 8.44 24.76 -1.72
N GLY A 677 8.66 25.68 -0.79
CA GLY A 677 7.96 25.72 0.50
C GLY A 677 8.45 24.72 1.54
N PHE A 678 9.47 23.90 1.20
CA PHE A 678 10.10 23.01 2.17
C PHE A 678 11.58 23.30 2.30
N CYS A 679 12.06 23.23 3.52
CA CYS A 679 13.50 23.17 3.74
C CYS A 679 14.00 21.81 3.21
N TYR A 680 15.24 21.79 2.75
CA TYR A 680 15.91 20.54 2.35
C TYR A 680 15.88 19.43 3.41
N CYS A 681 15.71 19.75 4.68
CA CYS A 681 15.48 18.75 5.74
C CYS A 681 14.06 18.14 5.72
N GLY A 682 13.19 18.57 4.79
CA GLY A 682 11.81 18.16 4.69
C GLY A 682 10.86 18.88 5.64
N PHE A 683 11.36 19.91 6.35
CA PHE A 683 10.53 20.74 7.21
C PHE A 683 9.74 21.73 6.37
N GLU A 684 8.44 21.83 6.60
CA GLU A 684 7.58 22.80 5.93
C GLU A 684 7.91 24.21 6.41
N MET A 685 8.29 25.08 5.48
CA MET A 685 8.63 26.49 5.76
C MET A 685 7.37 27.32 5.66
N GLY A 686 7.13 28.18 6.63
CA GLY A 686 6.07 29.20 6.54
C GLY A 686 6.39 30.24 5.45
N GLU A 687 5.36 30.85 4.86
CA GLU A 687 5.48 31.79 3.73
C GLU A 687 6.49 32.94 3.94
N ASN A 688 6.79 33.31 5.17
CA ASN A 688 7.72 34.38 5.53
C ASN A 688 9.01 33.90 6.23
N GLN A 689 9.31 32.61 6.20
CA GLN A 689 10.42 32.03 6.95
C GLN A 689 11.69 31.99 6.09
N ALA A 690 12.60 32.95 6.26
CA ALA A 690 13.85 33.05 5.52
C ALA A 690 14.89 31.97 5.89
N LYS A 691 14.77 31.33 7.05
CA LYS A 691 15.71 30.29 7.54
C LYS A 691 14.95 29.17 8.25
N CYS A 692 15.27 27.92 7.91
CA CYS A 692 14.77 26.79 8.68
C CYS A 692 15.40 26.75 10.05
N VAL A 693 14.58 26.59 11.09
CA VAL A 693 15.03 26.49 12.49
C VAL A 693 15.96 25.29 12.69
N TYR A 694 15.78 24.23 11.90
CA TYR A 694 16.52 22.98 12.00
C TYR A 694 17.79 22.92 11.14
N CYS A 695 17.93 23.78 10.11
CA CYS A 695 19.08 23.82 9.21
C CYS A 695 20.14 24.83 9.64
N SER A 696 20.30 25.05 10.93
CA SER A 696 21.21 26.10 11.41
C SER A 696 22.66 25.68 11.51
N SER A 697 22.99 24.37 11.45
CA SER A 697 24.36 23.89 11.56
C SER A 697 25.20 24.20 10.31
N SER A 698 26.50 24.42 10.49
CA SER A 698 27.44 24.71 9.41
C SER A 698 27.63 23.54 8.46
N LEU A 699 27.69 22.32 8.98
CA LEU A 699 27.79 21.08 8.19
C LEU A 699 26.58 20.89 7.31
N TYR A 700 25.40 21.13 7.87
CA TYR A 700 24.14 21.07 7.19
C TYR A 700 24.08 22.01 5.98
N LYS A 701 24.48 23.26 6.19
CA LYS A 701 24.55 24.26 5.13
C LYS A 701 25.53 23.88 4.02
N ALA A 702 26.69 23.30 4.35
CA ALA A 702 27.68 22.88 3.37
C ALA A 702 27.13 21.76 2.47
N VAL A 703 26.56 20.69 3.04
CA VAL A 703 26.01 19.55 2.28
C VAL A 703 24.85 19.98 1.38
N TYR A 704 24.00 20.90 1.87
CA TYR A 704 22.84 21.38 1.11
C TYR A 704 23.17 22.34 -0.01
N ARG A 705 24.07 23.24 0.25
CA ARG A 705 24.50 24.20 -0.77
C ARG A 705 25.22 23.51 -1.91
N SER A 706 25.98 22.45 -1.64
CA SER A 706 26.66 21.67 -2.66
C SER A 706 25.69 20.92 -3.57
N ALA A 707 24.56 20.46 -3.07
CA ALA A 707 23.57 19.78 -3.90
C ALA A 707 22.86 20.68 -4.92
N HIS A 708 22.85 22.02 -4.73
CA HIS A 708 22.02 22.94 -5.53
C HIS A 708 22.68 24.25 -5.92
N ASN A 709 23.96 24.46 -5.64
CA ASN A 709 24.64 25.71 -5.93
C ASN A 709 25.94 25.45 -6.71
N ALA A 710 25.92 25.67 -8.02
CA ALA A 710 27.02 25.39 -8.96
C ALA A 710 28.38 26.08 -8.59
N GLU A 711 28.37 27.11 -7.73
CA GLU A 711 29.60 27.76 -7.24
C GLU A 711 30.19 27.07 -6.01
N LEU A 712 29.36 26.49 -5.13
CA LEU A 712 29.86 25.68 -4.00
C LEU A 712 30.14 24.23 -4.41
N ASP A 713 29.48 23.75 -5.49
CA ASP A 713 29.84 22.51 -6.18
C ASP A 713 31.31 22.50 -6.60
N LYS A 714 31.89 23.64 -6.98
CA LYS A 714 33.32 23.71 -7.30
C LYS A 714 34.20 23.48 -6.08
N GLU A 715 33.88 23.93 -4.89
CA GLU A 715 34.70 23.70 -3.70
C GLU A 715 34.55 22.28 -3.14
N ILE A 716 33.33 21.74 -3.14
CA ILE A 716 33.09 20.36 -2.71
C ILE A 716 33.38 19.37 -3.84
N CYS A 717 33.11 19.69 -5.10
CA CYS A 717 33.65 18.94 -6.23
C CYS A 717 35.16 19.04 -6.32
N ASN A 718 35.81 20.12 -5.98
CA ASN A 718 37.27 20.15 -5.83
C ASN A 718 37.76 19.37 -4.61
N MET A 719 37.05 19.36 -3.50
CA MET A 719 37.32 18.43 -2.39
C MET A 719 37.00 16.97 -2.75
N LEU A 720 35.96 16.73 -3.52
CA LEU A 720 35.57 15.40 -4.00
C LEU A 720 36.32 15.01 -5.28
N SER A 721 36.71 15.93 -6.16
CA SER A 721 37.49 15.67 -7.37
C SER A 721 38.96 15.32 -7.13
N VAL A 722 39.46 15.48 -5.94
CA VAL A 722 40.67 14.80 -5.48
C VAL A 722 40.44 13.28 -5.36
N PHE A 723 39.18 12.82 -5.38
CA PHE A 723 38.74 11.42 -5.21
C PHE A 723 37.87 10.89 -6.38
N PHE A 724 37.53 11.72 -7.35
CA PHE A 724 36.92 11.39 -8.60
C PHE A 724 37.88 11.73 -9.75
#